data_705343a98632097626260ccc11246e4d
#
_entry.id   705343a98632097626260ccc11246e4d
#
_cell.length_a   1.000
_cell.length_b   1.000
_cell.length_c   1.000
_cell.angle_alpha   90.00
_cell.angle_beta   90.00
_cell.angle_gamma   90.00
#
_symmetry.space_group_name_H-M   'P 1'
#
loop_
_entity.id
_entity.type
_entity.pdbx_description
1 polymer ?
#
loop_
_entity_poly.entity_id
_entity_poly.type
_entity_poly.pdbx_seq_one_letter_code
_entity_poly.pdbx_strand_id
1 'polypeptide(L)'
;MIFTEARSQDIMSLHLREEAVWVNCKIQKQVRDFPYGTVKIKDQYKSHAFDLELSYLYSLDPDKLMVGFLETSGLVPEKERYHGWEETEIQGHTLGHYMTAVAQAYGYTGNQELLERLTYIITALEKCQREDGFLFASQEEIFDRVENKRPAWVPWYTMHKILSGLISVYRYTGDETAKKVASDLGGWIYRRCISWTEETKKQVLAVEYGGMNDCLYDLYAITEDDRFIKAAHQFDEMTLFQKLYEGEDILNGLHANTTIPKVLGALKRYLLLGEFFYLEVAKNFWNMVTEHHSYITGGNSEWEHFGKPDILDSERTACNCETCNTYNMLKLSKELFELTKERKYADFYESTYLNAILSSQNPETGMTTYFQPMASGYFKVYSTPYDSFWCCTGSGMENFTKLHEGAVYRDENTMYIIRYEDSEIIWKEKGLKLEVVCEQKENLYRVKILVAEQEADAEGNKICLLIPKWNIKTPVIQEHGISTTVESNWISLDVGLEKGNSIEIAYSMELTAKSLPDNSHVLAFQYGPYVLSADLGMEQMDQIYTGVNVLVSQKEMIIPDYLVFDEKDCQEFRQYPERFLNKTPGKIEFTIENQGRTLTFTPHYLRYRERYGIYWFIYPEDSKELEILKEREERRYRLKKEQLDVLPVGNDQYELAHRICGEFTDAEMVEGHPSRYCKEEGWFSYELQGEIEGATVCMTLSGKDKGSVFTIFATGGFEQEVQVNGGQEEYFLQEIVLPSRCFGEDGKTVIKFQSKKGLCRIFDELYVKRHKK
;
A
#
# COMPACT_ATOMS: atom_id res chain seq x y z
N MET A 1 35.13 -14.08 21.20
CA MET A 1 35.04 -15.49 20.71
C MET A 1 33.77 -16.17 21.22
N ILE A 2 33.44 -16.24 22.49
CA ILE A 2 32.22 -16.90 23.01
C ILE A 2 30.92 -16.20 22.55
N PHE A 3 30.90 -14.87 22.39
CA PHE A 3 29.73 -14.11 21.87
C PHE A 3 29.49 -14.26 20.35
N THR A 4 30.49 -14.67 19.58
CA THR A 4 30.37 -14.90 18.13
C THR A 4 29.83 -16.30 17.81
N GLU A 5 30.14 -17.33 18.63
CA GLU A 5 29.64 -18.67 18.44
C GLU A 5 28.17 -18.87 18.84
N ALA A 6 27.70 -18.23 19.92
CA ALA A 6 26.28 -18.21 20.30
C ALA A 6 25.41 -17.54 19.21
N ARG A 7 25.85 -16.39 18.67
CA ARG A 7 25.17 -15.72 17.54
C ARG A 7 25.06 -16.60 16.29
N SER A 8 26.06 -17.41 15.99
CA SER A 8 26.05 -18.27 14.80
C SER A 8 25.09 -19.46 14.95
N GLN A 9 24.90 -19.99 16.16
CA GLN A 9 23.98 -21.07 16.45
C GLN A 9 22.51 -20.60 16.44
N ASP A 10 22.22 -19.42 16.95
CA ASP A 10 20.84 -18.85 16.96
C ASP A 10 20.34 -18.52 15.55
N ILE A 11 21.16 -17.89 14.71
CA ILE A 11 20.81 -17.58 13.30
C ILE A 11 20.66 -18.87 12.49
N MET A 12 21.48 -19.89 12.77
CA MET A 12 21.39 -21.21 12.10
C MET A 12 20.11 -21.96 12.51
N SER A 13 19.66 -21.82 13.77
CA SER A 13 18.41 -22.39 14.25
C SER A 13 17.18 -21.69 13.63
N LEU A 14 17.23 -20.37 13.42
CA LEU A 14 16.23 -19.58 12.70
C LEU A 14 16.09 -20.02 11.25
N HIS A 15 17.22 -20.21 10.57
CA HIS A 15 17.27 -20.65 9.18
C HIS A 15 16.64 -22.04 8.97
N LEU A 16 16.96 -23.00 9.83
CA LEU A 16 16.35 -24.33 9.79
C LEU A 16 14.84 -24.32 10.03
N ARG A 17 14.30 -23.31 10.72
CA ARG A 17 12.86 -23.16 10.97
C ARG A 17 12.12 -22.55 9.79
N GLU A 18 12.67 -21.52 9.14
CA GLU A 18 12.08 -20.99 7.90
C GLU A 18 12.00 -22.07 6.81
N GLU A 19 13.02 -22.89 6.68
CA GLU A 19 13.02 -24.03 5.76
C GLU A 19 12.01 -25.11 6.16
N ALA A 20 11.92 -25.44 7.46
CA ALA A 20 11.01 -26.46 7.97
C ALA A 20 9.53 -26.15 7.71
N VAL A 21 9.14 -24.89 7.76
CA VAL A 21 7.75 -24.44 7.52
C VAL A 21 7.26 -24.81 6.10
N TRP A 22 8.15 -24.80 5.11
CA TRP A 22 7.79 -25.03 3.70
C TRP A 22 8.14 -26.45 3.20
N VAL A 23 8.71 -27.31 4.02
CA VAL A 23 9.06 -28.70 3.64
C VAL A 23 7.82 -29.50 3.25
N ASN A 24 6.67 -29.25 3.86
CA ASN A 24 5.44 -30.01 3.65
C ASN A 24 4.53 -29.41 2.56
N CYS A 25 4.98 -28.37 1.84
CA CYS A 25 4.22 -27.84 0.71
C CYS A 25 4.22 -28.81 -0.46
N LYS A 26 3.07 -28.97 -1.12
CA LYS A 26 2.93 -29.79 -2.33
C LYS A 26 3.76 -29.23 -3.49
N ILE A 27 3.85 -27.92 -3.57
CA ILE A 27 4.62 -27.21 -4.58
C ILE A 27 5.88 -26.63 -3.95
N GLN A 28 7.02 -26.96 -4.53
CA GLN A 28 8.30 -26.40 -4.09
C GLN A 28 8.60 -25.13 -4.87
N LYS A 29 9.07 -24.10 -4.16
CA LYS A 29 9.56 -22.85 -4.76
C LYS A 29 10.85 -23.13 -5.55
N GLN A 30 11.02 -22.49 -6.71
CA GLN A 30 12.23 -22.64 -7.53
C GLN A 30 13.44 -21.96 -6.91
N VAL A 31 13.20 -20.84 -6.25
CA VAL A 31 14.21 -20.10 -5.46
C VAL A 31 13.58 -19.61 -4.17
N ARG A 32 14.42 -19.25 -3.21
CA ARG A 32 14.01 -18.68 -1.92
C ARG A 32 14.85 -17.46 -1.62
N ASP A 33 14.26 -16.49 -0.94
CA ASP A 33 15.00 -15.35 -0.39
C ASP A 33 16.12 -15.82 0.55
N PHE A 34 17.17 -15.05 0.68
CA PHE A 34 18.21 -15.33 1.65
C PHE A 34 17.69 -15.13 3.08
N PRO A 35 18.14 -15.98 4.05
CA PRO A 35 17.68 -15.89 5.42
C PRO A 35 18.00 -14.52 6.06
N TYR A 36 17.13 -14.09 6.96
CA TYR A 36 17.33 -12.86 7.70
C TYR A 36 18.71 -12.83 8.39
N GLY A 37 19.34 -11.68 8.38
CA GLY A 37 20.68 -11.48 8.96
C GLY A 37 21.85 -12.00 8.13
N THR A 38 21.61 -12.63 6.97
CA THR A 38 22.67 -13.08 6.05
C THR A 38 22.95 -12.09 4.91
N VAL A 39 21.99 -11.27 4.53
CA VAL A 39 22.18 -10.11 3.64
C VAL A 39 22.15 -8.85 4.49
N LYS A 40 23.29 -8.18 4.61
CA LYS A 40 23.44 -6.96 5.42
C LYS A 40 23.59 -5.76 4.51
N ILE A 41 22.59 -4.91 4.48
CA ILE A 41 22.60 -3.65 3.74
C ILE A 41 23.59 -2.69 4.40
N LYS A 42 24.46 -2.07 3.60
CA LYS A 42 25.43 -1.05 3.99
C LYS A 42 25.19 0.28 3.28
N ASP A 43 24.23 0.33 2.38
CA ASP A 43 23.77 1.57 1.75
C ASP A 43 23.36 2.56 2.84
N GLN A 44 23.93 3.76 2.80
CA GLN A 44 23.78 4.75 3.87
C GLN A 44 22.34 5.21 4.05
N TYR A 45 21.60 5.43 2.95
CA TYR A 45 20.21 5.89 3.01
C TYR A 45 19.30 4.81 3.61
N LYS A 46 19.44 3.57 3.13
CA LYS A 46 18.60 2.44 3.58
C LYS A 46 18.92 2.02 5.01
N SER A 47 20.22 2.02 5.39
CA SER A 47 20.62 1.76 6.77
C SER A 47 20.05 2.82 7.72
N HIS A 48 20.09 4.10 7.33
CA HIS A 48 19.47 5.18 8.10
C HIS A 48 17.95 5.01 8.23
N ALA A 49 17.28 4.62 7.14
CA ALA A 49 15.84 4.35 7.15
C ALA A 49 15.46 3.21 8.11
N PHE A 50 16.25 2.14 8.14
CA PHE A 50 16.09 1.05 9.11
C PHE A 50 16.34 1.51 10.55
N ASP A 51 17.38 2.32 10.80
CA ASP A 51 17.72 2.83 12.15
C ASP A 51 16.62 3.75 12.69
N LEU A 52 16.01 4.57 11.83
CA LEU A 52 14.85 5.39 12.20
C LEU A 52 13.66 4.52 12.58
N GLU A 53 13.36 3.49 11.80
CA GLU A 53 12.28 2.56 12.12
C GLU A 53 12.55 1.81 13.43
N LEU A 54 13.75 1.30 13.60
CA LEU A 54 14.15 0.64 14.85
C LEU A 54 13.98 1.56 16.06
N SER A 55 14.36 2.83 15.92
CA SER A 55 14.19 3.86 16.96
C SER A 55 12.71 4.09 17.27
N TYR A 56 11.85 4.10 16.23
CA TYR A 56 10.40 4.21 16.40
C TYR A 56 9.82 3.00 17.14
N LEU A 57 10.19 1.77 16.77
CA LEU A 57 9.76 0.56 17.45
C LEU A 57 10.17 0.55 18.95
N TYR A 58 11.37 1.05 19.27
CA TYR A 58 11.79 1.18 20.67
C TYR A 58 11.01 2.25 21.43
N SER A 59 10.56 3.30 20.77
CA SER A 59 9.80 4.40 21.38
C SER A 59 8.37 4.00 21.75
N LEU A 60 7.82 2.99 21.11
CA LEU A 60 6.48 2.50 21.38
C LEU A 60 6.45 1.68 22.69
N ASP A 61 5.46 1.96 23.51
CA ASP A 61 5.19 1.26 24.76
C ASP A 61 4.22 0.10 24.53
N PRO A 62 4.65 -1.16 24.66
CA PRO A 62 3.77 -2.31 24.43
C PRO A 62 2.53 -2.33 25.32
N ASP A 63 2.63 -1.84 26.57
CA ASP A 63 1.49 -1.84 27.50
C ASP A 63 0.34 -0.99 26.99
N LYS A 64 0.65 0.14 26.31
CA LYS A 64 -0.35 1.00 25.67
C LYS A 64 -1.04 0.32 24.48
N LEU A 65 -0.31 -0.51 23.71
CA LEU A 65 -0.86 -1.28 22.59
C LEU A 65 -1.67 -2.49 23.07
N MET A 66 -1.44 -2.97 24.31
CA MET A 66 -2.13 -4.13 24.88
C MET A 66 -3.39 -3.77 25.67
N VAL A 67 -3.70 -2.49 25.87
CA VAL A 67 -4.84 -2.04 26.71
C VAL A 67 -6.14 -2.74 26.33
N GLY A 68 -6.52 -2.76 25.06
CA GLY A 68 -7.75 -3.41 24.60
C GLY A 68 -7.81 -4.90 24.91
N PHE A 69 -6.69 -5.62 24.80
CA PHE A 69 -6.60 -7.06 25.11
C PHE A 69 -6.78 -7.31 26.62
N LEU A 70 -6.18 -6.48 27.47
CA LEU A 70 -6.35 -6.55 28.93
C LEU A 70 -7.81 -6.32 29.33
N GLU A 71 -8.42 -5.24 28.83
CA GLU A 71 -9.84 -4.93 29.11
C GLU A 71 -10.77 -6.05 28.66
N THR A 72 -10.56 -6.60 27.46
CA THR A 72 -11.39 -7.69 26.90
C THR A 72 -11.29 -8.97 27.73
N SER A 73 -10.11 -9.23 28.31
CA SER A 73 -9.90 -10.39 29.20
C SER A 73 -10.37 -10.15 30.65
N GLY A 74 -10.86 -8.94 30.97
CA GLY A 74 -11.28 -8.57 32.34
C GLY A 74 -10.13 -8.18 33.26
N LEU A 75 -8.94 -7.99 32.72
CA LEU A 75 -7.77 -7.44 33.44
C LEU A 75 -7.80 -5.92 33.42
N VAL A 76 -7.21 -5.30 34.44
CA VAL A 76 -7.16 -3.84 34.54
C VAL A 76 -5.82 -3.36 33.95
N PRO A 77 -5.82 -2.58 32.86
CA PRO A 77 -4.59 -2.01 32.32
C PRO A 77 -3.99 -0.96 33.29
N GLU A 78 -2.69 -0.91 33.36
CA GLU A 78 -1.96 0.08 34.17
C GLU A 78 -1.74 1.40 33.45
N LYS A 79 -1.88 1.42 32.12
CA LYS A 79 -1.66 2.58 31.24
C LYS A 79 -2.89 2.87 30.39
N GLU A 80 -2.99 4.10 29.93
CA GLU A 80 -3.96 4.50 28.91
C GLU A 80 -3.44 4.09 27.53
N ARG A 81 -4.38 3.73 26.63
CA ARG A 81 -4.07 3.37 25.24
C ARG A 81 -3.50 4.57 24.45
N TYR A 82 -2.90 4.30 23.33
CA TYR A 82 -2.56 5.33 22.36
C TYR A 82 -3.82 5.93 21.73
N HIS A 83 -3.69 7.16 21.22
CA HIS A 83 -4.75 7.89 20.52
C HIS A 83 -4.91 7.43 19.05
N GLY A 84 -5.71 8.15 18.30
CA GLY A 84 -5.96 7.87 16.88
C GLY A 84 -6.75 6.60 16.65
N TRP A 85 -6.31 5.75 15.74
CA TRP A 85 -7.04 4.52 15.43
C TRP A 85 -7.07 3.50 16.60
N GLU A 86 -6.11 3.56 17.52
CA GLU A 86 -6.13 2.69 18.72
C GLU A 86 -7.23 3.06 19.74
N GLU A 87 -7.94 4.19 19.58
CA GLU A 87 -9.14 4.53 20.36
C GLU A 87 -10.45 4.07 19.70
N THR A 88 -10.37 3.38 18.57
CA THR A 88 -11.53 3.01 17.76
C THR A 88 -11.69 1.48 17.70
N GLU A 89 -12.68 0.98 16.95
CA GLU A 89 -12.96 -0.46 16.83
C GLU A 89 -11.87 -1.27 16.13
N ILE A 90 -10.97 -0.63 15.37
CA ILE A 90 -9.83 -1.28 14.69
C ILE A 90 -8.63 -1.49 15.63
N GLN A 91 -8.70 -1.04 16.89
CA GLN A 91 -7.63 -1.21 17.88
C GLN A 91 -7.09 -2.64 17.91
N GLY A 92 -5.78 -2.77 18.16
CA GLY A 92 -5.08 -4.05 18.20
C GLY A 92 -4.41 -4.46 16.88
N HIS A 93 -4.80 -3.87 15.73
CA HIS A 93 -4.11 -4.12 14.46
C HIS A 93 -2.66 -3.64 14.53
N THR A 94 -2.40 -2.52 15.20
CA THR A 94 -1.04 -1.98 15.37
C THR A 94 -0.16 -2.95 16.17
N LEU A 95 -0.69 -3.59 17.22
CA LEU A 95 0.08 -4.60 17.95
C LEU A 95 0.47 -5.77 17.05
N GLY A 96 -0.43 -6.20 16.14
CA GLY A 96 -0.14 -7.24 15.16
C GLY A 96 1.03 -6.87 14.24
N HIS A 97 0.99 -5.69 13.64
CA HIS A 97 2.08 -5.15 12.82
C HIS A 97 3.37 -4.97 13.63
N TYR A 98 3.26 -4.43 14.85
CA TYR A 98 4.39 -4.22 15.75
C TYR A 98 5.11 -5.53 16.07
N MET A 99 4.38 -6.59 16.42
CA MET A 99 4.95 -7.92 16.65
C MET A 99 5.70 -8.43 15.40
N THR A 100 5.12 -8.28 14.22
CA THR A 100 5.76 -8.66 12.96
C THR A 100 7.05 -7.87 12.73
N ALA A 101 6.99 -6.55 12.85
CA ALA A 101 8.13 -5.67 12.61
C ALA A 101 9.28 -5.91 13.60
N VAL A 102 8.97 -6.06 14.90
CA VAL A 102 9.98 -6.36 15.94
C VAL A 102 10.60 -7.75 15.71
N ALA A 103 9.80 -8.74 15.28
CA ALA A 103 10.30 -10.08 14.97
C ALA A 103 11.23 -10.06 13.73
N GLN A 104 10.88 -9.33 12.68
CA GLN A 104 11.74 -9.10 11.51
C GLN A 104 13.04 -8.39 11.91
N ALA A 105 12.96 -7.33 12.70
CA ALA A 105 14.14 -6.60 13.19
C ALA A 105 15.05 -7.48 14.04
N TYR A 106 14.47 -8.35 14.89
CA TYR A 106 15.23 -9.36 15.63
C TYR A 106 15.93 -10.34 14.68
N GLY A 107 15.19 -10.90 13.71
CA GLY A 107 15.75 -11.83 12.71
C GLY A 107 16.92 -11.22 11.93
N TYR A 108 16.83 -9.92 11.60
CA TYR A 108 17.88 -9.20 10.87
C TYR A 108 19.09 -8.84 11.75
N THR A 109 18.87 -8.38 13.00
CA THR A 109 19.94 -7.85 13.87
C THR A 109 20.49 -8.87 14.87
N GLY A 110 19.66 -9.82 15.31
CA GLY A 110 19.93 -10.69 16.46
C GLY A 110 19.96 -9.94 17.79
N ASN A 111 19.32 -8.76 17.89
CA ASN A 111 19.34 -7.94 19.09
C ASN A 111 18.46 -8.54 20.19
N GLN A 112 19.06 -8.88 21.34
CA GLN A 112 18.39 -9.55 22.44
C GLN A 112 17.27 -8.73 23.08
N GLU A 113 17.37 -7.40 23.09
CA GLU A 113 16.34 -6.52 23.64
C GLU A 113 15.01 -6.64 22.85
N LEU A 114 15.08 -6.83 21.51
CA LEU A 114 13.89 -7.06 20.69
C LEU A 114 13.23 -8.40 21.04
N LEU A 115 14.01 -9.44 21.29
CA LEU A 115 13.51 -10.73 21.73
C LEU A 115 12.84 -10.66 23.10
N GLU A 116 13.46 -9.98 24.06
CA GLU A 116 12.89 -9.78 25.39
C GLU A 116 11.54 -9.04 25.34
N ARG A 117 11.45 -8.02 24.47
CA ARG A 117 10.23 -7.26 24.22
C ARG A 117 9.11 -8.13 23.63
N LEU A 118 9.43 -8.98 22.65
CA LEU A 118 8.47 -9.94 22.10
C LEU A 118 8.01 -10.96 23.14
N THR A 119 8.93 -11.53 23.91
CA THR A 119 8.63 -12.49 24.99
C THR A 119 7.71 -11.88 26.02
N TYR A 120 7.91 -10.62 26.38
CA TYR A 120 7.04 -9.86 27.27
C TYR A 120 5.61 -9.77 26.72
N ILE A 121 5.45 -9.34 25.45
CA ILE A 121 4.15 -9.21 24.79
C ILE A 121 3.45 -10.56 24.71
N ILE A 122 4.13 -11.61 24.24
CA ILE A 122 3.55 -12.96 24.11
C ILE A 122 3.09 -13.51 25.43
N THR A 123 3.88 -13.31 26.49
CA THR A 123 3.49 -13.73 27.86
C THR A 123 2.25 -13.00 28.37
N ALA A 124 2.10 -11.71 28.03
CA ALA A 124 0.91 -10.94 28.39
C ALA A 124 -0.32 -11.37 27.57
N LEU A 125 -0.17 -11.59 26.25
CA LEU A 125 -1.25 -12.05 25.38
C LEU A 125 -1.73 -13.47 25.75
N GLU A 126 -0.82 -14.39 26.15
CA GLU A 126 -1.20 -15.71 26.66
C GLU A 126 -2.12 -15.60 27.90
N LYS A 127 -1.85 -14.64 28.80
CA LYS A 127 -2.71 -14.39 29.97
C LYS A 127 -4.06 -13.77 29.60
N CYS A 128 -4.10 -12.99 28.51
CA CYS A 128 -5.35 -12.39 28.02
C CYS A 128 -6.22 -13.37 27.23
N GLN A 129 -5.64 -14.48 26.75
CA GLN A 129 -6.36 -15.45 25.93
C GLN A 129 -7.35 -16.24 26.79
N ARG A 130 -8.63 -16.32 26.35
CA ARG A 130 -9.66 -17.09 27.00
C ARG A 130 -9.46 -18.60 26.86
N GLU A 131 -10.11 -19.41 27.69
CA GLU A 131 -10.05 -20.87 27.62
C GLU A 131 -10.53 -21.44 26.26
N ASP A 132 -11.45 -20.73 25.58
CA ASP A 132 -11.92 -21.09 24.23
C ASP A 132 -10.99 -20.59 23.11
N GLY A 133 -9.85 -20.00 23.44
CA GLY A 133 -8.85 -19.51 22.50
C GLY A 133 -9.11 -18.09 21.97
N PHE A 134 -10.21 -17.44 22.34
CA PHE A 134 -10.47 -16.05 21.91
C PHE A 134 -9.41 -15.10 22.45
N LEU A 135 -8.87 -14.25 21.57
CA LEU A 135 -7.90 -13.19 21.89
C LEU A 135 -8.13 -12.03 20.94
N PHE A 136 -8.59 -10.91 21.45
CA PHE A 136 -8.87 -9.73 20.64
C PHE A 136 -8.86 -8.45 21.48
N ALA A 137 -8.67 -7.28 20.86
CA ALA A 137 -8.63 -5.99 21.55
C ALA A 137 -10.01 -5.37 21.80
N SER A 138 -11.08 -5.94 21.25
CA SER A 138 -12.47 -5.51 21.42
C SER A 138 -13.34 -6.71 21.80
N GLN A 139 -14.53 -6.44 22.36
CA GLN A 139 -15.46 -7.50 22.77
C GLN A 139 -15.90 -8.36 21.58
N GLU A 140 -16.12 -9.65 21.81
CA GLU A 140 -16.47 -10.64 20.78
C GLU A 140 -17.74 -10.27 19.99
N GLU A 141 -18.64 -9.46 20.57
CA GLU A 141 -19.86 -8.98 19.91
C GLU A 141 -19.59 -8.25 18.57
N ILE A 142 -18.40 -7.68 18.38
CA ILE A 142 -18.06 -7.00 17.11
C ILE A 142 -18.14 -7.95 15.91
N PHE A 143 -17.79 -9.23 16.08
CA PHE A 143 -17.93 -10.26 15.07
C PHE A 143 -19.41 -10.64 14.84
N ASP A 144 -20.22 -10.69 15.90
CA ASP A 144 -21.66 -10.92 15.77
C ASP A 144 -22.36 -9.81 15.00
N ARG A 145 -21.87 -8.57 15.13
CA ARG A 145 -22.39 -7.44 14.36
C ARG A 145 -22.15 -7.63 12.86
N VAL A 146 -20.95 -8.02 12.44
CA VAL A 146 -20.64 -8.31 11.03
C VAL A 146 -21.53 -9.44 10.50
N GLU A 147 -21.61 -10.56 11.23
CA GLU A 147 -22.39 -11.72 10.83
C GLU A 147 -23.90 -11.45 10.74
N ASN A 148 -24.39 -10.46 11.47
CA ASN A 148 -25.80 -10.01 11.45
C ASN A 148 -26.02 -8.72 10.64
N LYS A 149 -25.10 -8.37 9.76
CA LYS A 149 -25.17 -7.16 8.91
C LYS A 149 -25.41 -5.87 9.72
N ARG A 150 -24.80 -5.77 10.89
CA ARG A 150 -24.78 -4.55 11.72
C ARG A 150 -23.43 -3.86 11.58
N PRO A 151 -23.37 -2.52 11.66
CA PRO A 151 -22.12 -1.77 11.52
C PRO A 151 -21.05 -2.25 12.50
N ALA A 152 -19.85 -2.50 11.97
CA ALA A 152 -18.63 -2.82 12.73
C ALA A 152 -17.42 -2.48 11.88
N TRP A 153 -16.41 -1.87 12.47
CA TRP A 153 -15.22 -1.49 11.74
C TRP A 153 -14.19 -2.63 11.71
N VAL A 154 -14.17 -3.35 10.62
CA VAL A 154 -13.20 -4.35 10.11
C VAL A 154 -12.56 -5.31 11.13
N PRO A 155 -13.33 -6.03 11.98
CA PRO A 155 -12.73 -6.87 13.02
C PRO A 155 -11.91 -8.04 12.45
N TRP A 156 -12.27 -8.57 11.28
CA TRP A 156 -11.52 -9.65 10.65
C TRP A 156 -10.18 -9.17 10.07
N TYR A 157 -10.08 -7.91 9.62
CA TYR A 157 -8.81 -7.30 9.28
C TYR A 157 -7.89 -7.23 10.52
N THR A 158 -8.37 -6.73 11.64
CA THR A 158 -7.62 -6.69 12.91
C THR A 158 -7.20 -8.09 13.36
N MET A 159 -8.11 -9.07 13.27
CA MET A 159 -7.82 -10.48 13.58
C MET A 159 -6.68 -11.02 12.70
N HIS A 160 -6.68 -10.73 11.40
CA HIS A 160 -5.59 -11.08 10.50
C HIS A 160 -4.25 -10.53 10.99
N LYS A 161 -4.21 -9.26 11.41
CA LYS A 161 -2.94 -8.65 11.87
C LYS A 161 -2.42 -9.27 13.16
N ILE A 162 -3.31 -9.54 14.11
CA ILE A 162 -2.97 -10.21 15.38
C ILE A 162 -2.40 -11.61 15.10
N LEU A 163 -3.11 -12.41 14.30
CA LEU A 163 -2.68 -13.77 13.98
C LEU A 163 -1.35 -13.78 13.20
N SER A 164 -1.18 -12.90 12.22
CA SER A 164 0.08 -12.74 11.46
C SER A 164 1.24 -12.32 12.35
N GLY A 165 1.00 -11.44 13.33
CA GLY A 165 2.00 -11.04 14.32
C GLY A 165 2.48 -12.21 15.17
N LEU A 166 1.56 -13.01 15.72
CA LEU A 166 1.88 -14.21 16.49
C LEU A 166 2.68 -15.25 15.67
N ILE A 167 2.26 -15.48 14.43
CA ILE A 167 2.97 -16.38 13.50
C ILE A 167 4.38 -15.85 13.20
N SER A 168 4.54 -14.56 13.00
CA SER A 168 5.84 -13.93 12.75
C SER A 168 6.77 -14.05 13.95
N VAL A 169 6.27 -13.85 15.16
CA VAL A 169 7.06 -14.08 16.37
C VAL A 169 7.58 -15.51 16.39
N TYR A 170 6.74 -16.52 16.18
CA TYR A 170 7.17 -17.91 16.13
C TYR A 170 8.23 -18.16 15.03
N ARG A 171 8.00 -17.64 13.82
CA ARG A 171 8.92 -17.84 12.69
C ARG A 171 10.31 -17.28 12.96
N TYR A 172 10.40 -16.06 13.46
CA TYR A 172 11.68 -15.37 13.63
C TYR A 172 12.36 -15.63 14.97
N THR A 173 11.64 -16.07 16.01
CA THR A 173 12.22 -16.33 17.34
C THR A 173 12.19 -17.80 17.74
N GLY A 174 11.23 -18.57 17.24
CA GLY A 174 10.91 -19.93 17.65
C GLY A 174 10.19 -20.02 18.98
N ASP A 175 9.51 -18.94 19.38
CA ASP A 175 8.72 -18.94 20.62
C ASP A 175 7.49 -19.86 20.49
N GLU A 176 7.56 -21.01 21.15
CA GLU A 176 6.48 -22.01 21.15
C GLU A 176 5.22 -21.51 21.85
N THR A 177 5.33 -20.53 22.75
CA THR A 177 4.15 -19.88 23.35
C THR A 177 3.38 -19.07 22.31
N ALA A 178 4.09 -18.32 21.45
CA ALA A 178 3.46 -17.60 20.34
C ALA A 178 2.73 -18.55 19.38
N LYS A 179 3.34 -19.69 19.03
CA LYS A 179 2.70 -20.74 18.22
C LYS A 179 1.46 -21.31 18.89
N LYS A 180 1.52 -21.58 20.21
CA LYS A 180 0.39 -22.07 20.99
C LYS A 180 -0.76 -21.06 21.00
N VAL A 181 -0.48 -19.78 21.31
CA VAL A 181 -1.48 -18.71 21.33
C VAL A 181 -2.12 -18.54 19.95
N ALA A 182 -1.32 -18.57 18.87
CA ALA A 182 -1.81 -18.53 17.50
C ALA A 182 -2.71 -19.73 17.17
N SER A 183 -2.34 -20.95 17.62
CA SER A 183 -3.11 -22.17 17.37
C SER A 183 -4.44 -22.17 18.13
N ASP A 184 -4.45 -21.73 19.37
CA ASP A 184 -5.66 -21.62 20.17
C ASP A 184 -6.63 -20.57 19.59
N LEU A 185 -6.10 -19.41 19.12
CA LEU A 185 -6.85 -18.40 18.40
C LEU A 185 -7.42 -18.94 17.08
N GLY A 186 -6.59 -19.63 16.30
CA GLY A 186 -7.02 -20.32 15.07
C GLY A 186 -8.12 -21.35 15.35
N GLY A 187 -8.07 -22.03 16.48
CA GLY A 187 -9.13 -22.93 16.94
C GLY A 187 -10.46 -22.23 17.21
N TRP A 188 -10.45 -21.03 17.79
CA TRP A 188 -11.62 -20.18 17.96
C TRP A 188 -12.17 -19.73 16.60
N ILE A 189 -11.29 -19.22 15.71
CA ILE A 189 -11.67 -18.82 14.35
C ILE A 189 -12.34 -19.98 13.61
N TYR A 190 -11.74 -21.18 13.62
CA TYR A 190 -12.31 -22.37 13.00
C TYR A 190 -13.72 -22.68 13.49
N ARG A 191 -13.93 -22.75 14.81
CA ARG A 191 -15.26 -23.06 15.39
C ARG A 191 -16.31 -22.04 14.97
N ARG A 192 -15.91 -20.77 14.85
CA ARG A 192 -16.81 -19.70 14.44
C ARG A 192 -17.14 -19.79 12.94
N CYS A 193 -16.14 -19.79 12.07
CA CYS A 193 -16.37 -19.71 10.63
C CYS A 193 -16.95 -20.99 10.01
N ILE A 194 -16.68 -22.17 10.56
CA ILE A 194 -17.23 -23.42 10.02
C ILE A 194 -18.74 -23.55 10.26
N SER A 195 -19.29 -22.78 11.17
CA SER A 195 -20.73 -22.74 11.46
C SER A 195 -21.50 -21.77 10.57
N TRP A 196 -20.83 -20.94 9.77
CA TRP A 196 -21.50 -19.96 8.91
C TRP A 196 -22.38 -20.60 7.85
N THR A 197 -23.57 -20.03 7.68
CA THR A 197 -24.40 -20.27 6.49
C THR A 197 -23.79 -19.55 5.29
N GLU A 198 -24.20 -19.90 4.08
CA GLU A 198 -23.77 -19.17 2.88
C GLU A 198 -24.14 -17.69 2.94
N GLU A 199 -25.28 -17.34 3.54
CA GLU A 199 -25.67 -15.93 3.73
C GLU A 199 -24.75 -15.22 4.72
N THR A 200 -24.46 -15.84 5.88
CA THR A 200 -23.52 -15.29 6.86
C THR A 200 -22.11 -15.13 6.25
N LYS A 201 -21.65 -16.14 5.51
CA LYS A 201 -20.36 -16.07 4.80
C LYS A 201 -20.33 -14.89 3.84
N LYS A 202 -21.36 -14.71 3.04
CA LYS A 202 -21.46 -13.58 2.09
C LYS A 202 -21.41 -12.23 2.82
N GLN A 203 -22.07 -12.11 3.96
CA GLN A 203 -22.03 -10.88 4.76
C GLN A 203 -20.65 -10.60 5.32
N VAL A 204 -19.95 -11.61 5.84
CA VAL A 204 -18.58 -11.46 6.36
C VAL A 204 -17.61 -11.08 5.24
N LEU A 205 -17.70 -11.73 4.08
CA LEU A 205 -16.82 -11.43 2.94
C LEU A 205 -17.09 -10.07 2.28
N ALA A 206 -18.25 -9.46 2.54
CA ALA A 206 -18.56 -8.10 2.08
C ALA A 206 -17.94 -7.00 2.95
N VAL A 207 -17.44 -7.34 4.15
CA VAL A 207 -16.70 -6.42 5.02
C VAL A 207 -15.22 -6.72 4.89
N GLU A 208 -14.39 -5.71 4.97
CA GLU A 208 -12.95 -5.87 4.86
C GLU A 208 -12.41 -6.89 5.87
N TYR A 209 -11.83 -7.98 5.37
CA TYR A 209 -11.27 -9.06 6.21
C TYR A 209 -9.76 -9.26 6.01
N GLY A 210 -9.12 -8.38 5.25
CA GLY A 210 -7.68 -8.43 4.98
C GLY A 210 -7.25 -9.78 4.41
N GLY A 211 -6.14 -10.31 4.91
CA GLY A 211 -5.59 -11.61 4.51
C GLY A 211 -5.94 -12.73 5.49
N MET A 212 -7.19 -12.88 5.91
CA MET A 212 -7.58 -13.99 6.80
C MET A 212 -7.27 -15.37 6.22
N ASN A 213 -7.51 -15.58 4.91
CA ASN A 213 -7.11 -16.82 4.25
C ASN A 213 -5.56 -16.96 4.22
N ASP A 214 -4.82 -15.88 3.95
CA ASP A 214 -3.36 -15.82 3.93
C ASP A 214 -2.76 -16.28 5.27
N CYS A 215 -3.14 -15.67 6.39
CA CYS A 215 -2.61 -16.01 7.70
C CYS A 215 -3.06 -17.39 8.23
N LEU A 216 -4.27 -17.86 7.85
CA LEU A 216 -4.73 -19.20 8.22
C LEU A 216 -4.00 -20.31 7.46
N TYR A 217 -3.66 -20.08 6.18
CA TYR A 217 -2.77 -20.98 5.44
C TYR A 217 -1.36 -20.98 6.04
N ASP A 218 -0.86 -19.83 6.49
CA ASP A 218 0.40 -19.76 7.22
C ASP A 218 0.36 -20.51 8.55
N LEU A 219 -0.74 -20.40 9.27
CA LEU A 219 -0.93 -21.15 10.53
C LEU A 219 -0.95 -22.66 10.28
N TYR A 220 -1.60 -23.12 9.21
CA TYR A 220 -1.54 -24.52 8.79
C TYR A 220 -0.10 -24.93 8.49
N ALA A 221 0.66 -24.12 7.75
CA ALA A 221 2.03 -24.45 7.36
C ALA A 221 2.95 -24.70 8.56
N ILE A 222 2.72 -24.01 9.70
CA ILE A 222 3.55 -24.17 10.92
C ILE A 222 3.00 -25.22 11.90
N THR A 223 1.73 -25.65 11.74
CA THR A 223 1.08 -26.55 12.71
C THR A 223 0.65 -27.89 12.14
N GLU A 224 0.44 -27.98 10.83
CA GLU A 224 -0.14 -29.10 10.10
C GLU A 224 -1.56 -29.50 10.57
N ASP A 225 -2.30 -28.58 11.20
CA ASP A 225 -3.65 -28.82 11.69
C ASP A 225 -4.69 -28.50 10.61
N ASP A 226 -5.35 -29.51 10.07
CA ASP A 226 -6.34 -29.43 9.01
C ASP A 226 -7.53 -28.50 9.32
N ARG A 227 -7.76 -28.15 10.59
CA ARG A 227 -8.78 -27.17 10.96
C ARG A 227 -8.51 -25.80 10.34
N PHE A 228 -7.24 -25.42 10.21
CA PHE A 228 -6.84 -24.11 9.71
C PHE A 228 -6.98 -24.00 8.20
N ILE A 229 -6.75 -25.08 7.43
CA ILE A 229 -7.11 -25.11 6.00
C ILE A 229 -8.61 -24.93 5.81
N LYS A 230 -9.44 -25.66 6.62
CA LYS A 230 -10.90 -25.56 6.52
C LYS A 230 -11.40 -24.15 6.89
N ALA A 231 -10.76 -23.51 7.86
CA ALA A 231 -11.05 -22.13 8.22
C ALA A 231 -10.64 -21.16 7.08
N ALA A 232 -9.43 -21.33 6.51
CA ALA A 232 -8.95 -20.51 5.39
C ALA A 232 -9.91 -20.56 4.18
N HIS A 233 -10.44 -21.74 3.86
CA HIS A 233 -11.43 -21.90 2.77
C HIS A 233 -12.73 -21.11 3.00
N GLN A 234 -13.08 -20.75 4.22
CA GLN A 234 -14.25 -19.88 4.47
C GLN A 234 -14.00 -18.44 4.05
N PHE A 235 -12.74 -18.01 4.03
CA PHE A 235 -12.34 -16.68 3.60
C PHE A 235 -11.88 -16.61 2.14
N ASP A 236 -11.89 -17.73 1.40
CA ASP A 236 -11.64 -17.72 -0.03
C ASP A 236 -12.89 -17.17 -0.78
N GLU A 237 -12.72 -16.02 -1.41
CA GLU A 237 -13.79 -15.34 -2.15
C GLU A 237 -13.90 -15.87 -3.58
N MET A 238 -14.60 -16.99 -3.74
CA MET A 238 -14.69 -17.70 -5.01
C MET A 238 -15.33 -16.88 -6.14
N THR A 239 -16.21 -15.93 -5.83
CA THR A 239 -16.80 -15.02 -6.83
C THR A 239 -15.76 -14.09 -7.45
N LEU A 240 -14.82 -13.60 -6.67
CA LEU A 240 -13.67 -12.85 -7.14
C LEU A 240 -12.68 -13.77 -7.88
N PHE A 241 -12.29 -14.88 -7.26
CA PHE A 241 -11.26 -15.76 -7.81
C PHE A 241 -11.66 -16.38 -9.16
N GLN A 242 -12.94 -16.72 -9.35
CA GLN A 242 -13.41 -17.25 -10.62
C GLN A 242 -13.24 -16.24 -11.76
N LYS A 243 -13.59 -14.98 -11.53
CA LYS A 243 -13.43 -13.90 -12.50
C LYS A 243 -11.97 -13.63 -12.85
N LEU A 244 -11.13 -13.57 -11.84
CA LEU A 244 -9.67 -13.40 -12.03
C LEU A 244 -9.08 -14.59 -12.82
N TYR A 245 -9.51 -15.82 -12.54
CA TYR A 245 -9.09 -17.00 -13.29
C TYR A 245 -9.50 -16.94 -14.78
N GLU A 246 -10.70 -16.44 -15.06
CA GLU A 246 -11.22 -16.22 -16.41
C GLU A 246 -10.52 -15.07 -17.14
N GLY A 247 -9.66 -14.30 -16.46
CA GLY A 247 -8.96 -13.15 -17.03
C GLY A 247 -9.85 -11.91 -17.13
N GLU A 248 -10.96 -11.85 -16.40
CA GLU A 248 -11.83 -10.68 -16.37
C GLU A 248 -11.31 -9.66 -15.35
N ASP A 249 -10.99 -8.46 -15.81
CA ASP A 249 -10.64 -7.34 -14.94
C ASP A 249 -11.90 -6.71 -14.34
N ILE A 250 -12.21 -7.11 -13.11
CA ILE A 250 -13.36 -6.64 -12.35
C ILE A 250 -12.94 -5.72 -11.18
N LEU A 251 -11.71 -5.22 -11.21
CA LEU A 251 -11.12 -4.52 -10.06
C LEU A 251 -11.74 -3.14 -9.82
N ASN A 252 -12.31 -2.50 -10.85
CA ASN A 252 -12.91 -1.18 -10.72
C ASN A 252 -13.90 -1.08 -9.54
N GLY A 253 -13.63 -0.16 -8.61
CA GLY A 253 -14.42 0.05 -7.39
C GLY A 253 -14.14 -0.93 -6.25
N LEU A 254 -13.26 -1.93 -6.43
CA LEU A 254 -12.83 -2.78 -5.33
C LEU A 254 -11.76 -2.10 -4.48
N HIS A 255 -11.88 -2.23 -3.17
CA HIS A 255 -10.89 -1.76 -2.22
C HIS A 255 -9.57 -2.55 -2.40
N ALA A 256 -8.51 -1.86 -2.82
CA ALA A 256 -7.28 -2.51 -3.26
C ALA A 256 -6.57 -3.24 -2.12
N ASN A 257 -6.40 -2.59 -0.96
CA ASN A 257 -5.75 -3.19 0.21
C ASN A 257 -6.49 -4.43 0.73
N THR A 258 -7.82 -4.48 0.59
CA THR A 258 -8.62 -5.66 0.94
C THR A 258 -8.46 -6.77 -0.12
N THR A 259 -8.37 -6.42 -1.39
CA THR A 259 -8.35 -7.39 -2.50
C THR A 259 -6.99 -8.08 -2.65
N ILE A 260 -5.88 -7.35 -2.57
CA ILE A 260 -4.53 -7.91 -2.76
C ILE A 260 -4.22 -9.05 -1.77
N PRO A 261 -4.47 -8.91 -0.44
CA PRO A 261 -4.20 -10.00 0.52
C PRO A 261 -5.02 -11.27 0.29
N LYS A 262 -6.24 -11.17 -0.26
CA LYS A 262 -7.04 -12.34 -0.63
C LYS A 262 -6.32 -13.20 -1.67
N VAL A 263 -5.67 -12.55 -2.64
CA VAL A 263 -4.90 -13.19 -3.70
C VAL A 263 -3.59 -13.79 -3.17
N LEU A 264 -2.96 -13.18 -2.16
CA LEU A 264 -1.84 -13.80 -1.43
C LEU A 264 -2.29 -15.14 -0.81
N GLY A 265 -3.46 -15.16 -0.16
CA GLY A 265 -4.03 -16.40 0.36
C GLY A 265 -4.32 -17.44 -0.73
N ALA A 266 -4.84 -17.02 -1.89
CA ALA A 266 -5.02 -17.91 -3.04
C ALA A 266 -3.68 -18.54 -3.47
N LEU A 267 -2.62 -17.75 -3.58
CA LEU A 267 -1.29 -18.27 -3.94
C LEU A 267 -0.74 -19.26 -2.91
N LYS A 268 -0.95 -19.01 -1.60
CA LYS A 268 -0.60 -19.98 -0.54
C LYS A 268 -1.39 -21.26 -0.63
N ARG A 269 -2.67 -21.19 -0.98
CA ARG A 269 -3.47 -22.38 -1.24
C ARG A 269 -2.89 -23.23 -2.38
N TYR A 270 -2.42 -22.60 -3.46
CA TYR A 270 -1.68 -23.31 -4.50
C TYR A 270 -0.43 -23.99 -3.97
N LEU A 271 0.39 -23.27 -3.21
CA LEU A 271 1.63 -23.83 -2.62
C LEU A 271 1.35 -25.07 -1.77
N LEU A 272 0.37 -24.97 -0.87
CA LEU A 272 0.07 -26.01 0.11
C LEU A 272 -0.67 -27.21 -0.50
N LEU A 273 -1.63 -26.97 -1.40
CA LEU A 273 -2.55 -27.99 -1.91
C LEU A 273 -2.30 -28.39 -3.38
N GLY A 274 -1.50 -27.64 -4.13
CA GLY A 274 -1.18 -27.88 -5.54
C GLY A 274 -2.35 -27.63 -6.48
N GLU A 275 -3.35 -26.84 -6.09
CA GLU A 275 -4.52 -26.51 -6.88
C GLU A 275 -4.22 -25.41 -7.89
N PHE A 276 -3.91 -25.75 -9.14
CA PHE A 276 -3.41 -24.86 -10.19
C PHE A 276 -4.29 -23.64 -10.47
N PHE A 277 -5.60 -23.76 -10.29
CA PHE A 277 -6.57 -22.65 -10.39
C PHE A 277 -6.08 -21.39 -9.63
N TYR A 278 -5.59 -21.54 -8.41
CA TYR A 278 -5.17 -20.42 -7.54
C TYR A 278 -3.85 -19.77 -7.97
N LEU A 279 -2.98 -20.50 -8.67
CA LEU A 279 -1.79 -19.89 -9.29
C LEU A 279 -2.19 -18.94 -10.42
N GLU A 280 -3.13 -19.38 -11.29
CA GLU A 280 -3.60 -18.54 -12.39
C GLU A 280 -4.38 -17.31 -11.88
N VAL A 281 -5.17 -17.47 -10.81
CA VAL A 281 -5.78 -16.31 -10.11
C VAL A 281 -4.74 -15.28 -9.73
N ALA A 282 -3.65 -15.72 -9.08
CA ALA A 282 -2.60 -14.81 -8.60
C ALA A 282 -1.83 -14.16 -9.76
N LYS A 283 -1.51 -14.91 -10.82
CA LYS A 283 -0.82 -14.39 -12.02
C LYS A 283 -1.67 -13.37 -12.78
N ASN A 284 -2.94 -13.69 -13.02
CA ASN A 284 -3.85 -12.80 -13.73
C ASN A 284 -4.08 -11.51 -12.95
N PHE A 285 -4.36 -11.60 -11.67
CA PHE A 285 -4.50 -10.43 -10.81
C PHE A 285 -3.25 -9.55 -10.83
N TRP A 286 -2.05 -10.15 -10.66
CA TRP A 286 -0.80 -9.41 -10.68
C TRP A 286 -0.60 -8.67 -12.02
N ASN A 287 -0.87 -9.34 -13.15
CA ASN A 287 -0.79 -8.71 -14.47
C ASN A 287 -1.79 -7.55 -14.60
N MET A 288 -3.06 -7.74 -14.20
CA MET A 288 -4.08 -6.68 -14.23
C MET A 288 -3.61 -5.45 -13.45
N VAL A 289 -3.18 -5.62 -12.20
CA VAL A 289 -2.75 -4.49 -11.37
C VAL A 289 -1.51 -3.79 -11.95
N THR A 290 -0.49 -4.55 -12.36
CA THR A 290 0.78 -3.95 -12.79
C THR A 290 0.73 -3.35 -14.19
N GLU A 291 -0.13 -3.87 -15.07
CA GLU A 291 -0.23 -3.42 -16.46
C GLU A 291 -1.30 -2.34 -16.65
N HIS A 292 -2.40 -2.37 -15.87
CA HIS A 292 -3.58 -1.55 -16.12
C HIS A 292 -3.96 -0.59 -14.97
N HIS A 293 -3.42 -0.77 -13.74
CA HIS A 293 -3.82 0.02 -12.57
C HIS A 293 -2.66 0.68 -11.84
N SER A 294 -1.41 0.53 -12.30
CA SER A 294 -0.23 1.04 -11.59
C SER A 294 0.38 2.26 -12.23
N TYR A 295 0.71 3.25 -11.39
CA TYR A 295 1.49 4.43 -11.76
C TYR A 295 2.98 4.08 -11.94
N ILE A 296 3.77 5.02 -12.48
CA ILE A 296 5.21 4.81 -12.76
C ILE A 296 6.02 4.42 -11.52
N THR A 297 5.58 4.79 -10.32
CA THR A 297 6.22 4.42 -9.05
C THR A 297 5.95 2.98 -8.63
N GLY A 298 4.97 2.32 -9.27
CA GLY A 298 4.48 0.99 -8.90
C GLY A 298 3.31 1.02 -7.91
N GLY A 299 2.95 2.18 -7.37
CA GLY A 299 1.74 2.37 -6.56
C GLY A 299 0.48 2.33 -7.41
N ASN A 300 -0.64 2.03 -6.80
CA ASN A 300 -1.96 1.91 -7.43
C ASN A 300 -3.06 2.50 -6.54
N SER A 301 -4.26 2.59 -7.05
CA SER A 301 -5.49 3.07 -6.41
C SER A 301 -5.62 4.59 -6.28
N GLU A 302 -6.87 5.01 -6.13
CA GLU A 302 -7.31 6.32 -5.71
C GLU A 302 -8.30 6.13 -4.56
N TRP A 303 -8.12 6.84 -3.46
CA TRP A 303 -8.91 6.62 -2.24
C TRP A 303 -9.10 5.13 -1.90
N GLU A 304 -7.97 4.37 -1.87
CA GLU A 304 -7.91 2.95 -1.53
C GLU A 304 -8.56 1.99 -2.56
N HIS A 305 -9.27 2.52 -3.58
CA HIS A 305 -10.01 1.72 -4.57
C HIS A 305 -9.30 1.67 -5.92
N PHE A 306 -9.39 0.55 -6.59
CA PHE A 306 -9.00 0.45 -7.98
C PHE A 306 -9.98 1.23 -8.85
N GLY A 307 -9.45 1.97 -9.83
CA GLY A 307 -10.23 2.59 -10.89
C GLY A 307 -10.50 1.64 -12.06
N LYS A 308 -10.97 2.20 -13.18
CA LYS A 308 -11.12 1.45 -14.42
C LYS A 308 -9.74 1.09 -14.99
N PRO A 309 -9.59 -0.08 -15.63
CA PRO A 309 -8.34 -0.44 -16.28
C PRO A 309 -7.93 0.62 -17.31
N ASP A 310 -6.64 0.96 -17.34
CA ASP A 310 -6.03 1.95 -18.22
C ASP A 310 -6.53 3.40 -18.04
N ILE A 311 -7.26 3.72 -16.97
CA ILE A 311 -7.68 5.08 -16.62
C ILE A 311 -6.89 5.55 -15.41
N LEU A 312 -5.82 6.30 -15.64
CA LEU A 312 -4.91 6.75 -14.60
C LEU A 312 -4.76 8.28 -14.53
N ASP A 313 -4.73 8.99 -15.69
CA ASP A 313 -4.57 10.45 -15.68
C ASP A 313 -5.74 11.16 -15.02
N SER A 314 -6.95 10.74 -15.33
CA SER A 314 -8.16 11.34 -14.75
C SER A 314 -8.36 11.02 -13.27
N GLU A 315 -7.70 9.99 -12.75
CA GLU A 315 -7.75 9.56 -11.35
C GLU A 315 -6.57 10.06 -10.51
N ARG A 316 -5.71 10.93 -11.04
CA ARG A 316 -4.63 11.53 -10.25
C ARG A 316 -5.17 12.55 -9.26
N THR A 317 -4.96 12.30 -7.96
CA THR A 317 -5.41 13.15 -6.84
C THR A 317 -4.32 13.28 -5.77
N ALA A 318 -4.68 13.85 -4.64
CA ALA A 318 -3.87 13.85 -3.41
C ALA A 318 -3.83 12.47 -2.73
N CYS A 319 -4.73 11.56 -3.09
CA CYS A 319 -5.02 10.32 -2.36
C CYS A 319 -4.76 9.07 -3.20
N ASN A 320 -3.72 9.11 -4.02
CA ASN A 320 -3.28 7.95 -4.79
C ASN A 320 -2.29 7.09 -3.99
N CYS A 321 -2.10 5.86 -4.44
CA CYS A 321 -1.01 4.98 -4.04
C CYS A 321 -0.93 4.78 -2.53
N GLU A 322 -1.98 4.19 -1.96
CA GLU A 322 -1.95 3.75 -0.56
C GLU A 322 -0.73 2.85 -0.31
N THR A 323 0.02 3.15 0.75
CA THR A 323 1.27 2.43 1.05
C THR A 323 1.04 0.94 1.35
N CYS A 324 -0.12 0.56 1.94
CA CYS A 324 -0.47 -0.83 2.18
C CYS A 324 -0.66 -1.63 0.88
N ASN A 325 -1.21 -1.01 -0.18
CA ASN A 325 -1.36 -1.65 -1.48
C ASN A 325 0.01 -2.03 -2.05
N THR A 326 0.94 -1.09 -2.02
CA THR A 326 2.31 -1.29 -2.48
C THR A 326 3.02 -2.39 -1.69
N TYR A 327 2.89 -2.36 -0.36
CA TYR A 327 3.40 -3.40 0.55
C TYR A 327 2.90 -4.80 0.16
N ASN A 328 1.59 -4.96 -0.04
CA ASN A 328 1.01 -6.25 -0.40
C ASN A 328 1.37 -6.69 -1.83
N MET A 329 1.47 -5.77 -2.80
CA MET A 329 1.93 -6.08 -4.16
C MET A 329 3.38 -6.55 -4.19
N LEU A 330 4.26 -6.01 -3.33
CA LEU A 330 5.63 -6.52 -3.19
C LEU A 330 5.67 -7.92 -2.58
N LYS A 331 4.84 -8.22 -1.58
CA LYS A 331 4.69 -9.59 -1.05
C LYS A 331 4.27 -10.56 -2.15
N LEU A 332 3.25 -10.21 -2.94
CA LEU A 332 2.78 -11.04 -4.06
C LEU A 332 3.85 -11.23 -5.13
N SER A 333 4.57 -10.17 -5.50
CA SER A 333 5.64 -10.21 -6.49
C SER A 333 6.79 -11.12 -6.05
N LYS A 334 7.19 -11.05 -4.77
CA LYS A 334 8.22 -11.92 -4.18
C LYS A 334 7.81 -13.39 -4.25
N GLU A 335 6.60 -13.72 -3.78
CA GLU A 335 6.09 -15.10 -3.80
C GLU A 335 6.00 -15.67 -5.23
N LEU A 336 5.52 -14.87 -6.19
CA LEU A 336 5.47 -15.27 -7.60
C LEU A 336 6.87 -15.44 -8.21
N PHE A 337 7.84 -14.58 -7.85
CA PHE A 337 9.22 -14.74 -8.30
C PHE A 337 9.84 -16.03 -7.74
N GLU A 338 9.67 -16.29 -6.45
CA GLU A 338 10.19 -17.52 -5.81
C GLU A 338 9.62 -18.79 -6.45
N LEU A 339 8.38 -18.75 -6.90
CA LEU A 339 7.71 -19.86 -7.57
C LEU A 339 8.14 -20.06 -9.02
N THR A 340 8.38 -18.98 -9.76
CA THR A 340 8.47 -19.04 -11.23
C THR A 340 9.80 -18.60 -11.80
N LYS A 341 10.57 -17.82 -11.07
CA LYS A 341 11.76 -17.09 -11.52
C LYS A 341 11.50 -16.16 -12.71
N GLU A 342 10.23 -15.83 -13.01
CA GLU A 342 9.90 -14.91 -14.09
C GLU A 342 10.38 -13.50 -13.76
N ARG A 343 11.23 -12.95 -14.60
CA ARG A 343 11.89 -11.65 -14.43
C ARG A 343 10.92 -10.50 -14.09
N LYS A 344 9.72 -10.50 -14.67
CA LYS A 344 8.75 -9.40 -14.49
C LYS A 344 8.41 -9.11 -13.03
N TYR A 345 8.38 -10.15 -12.19
CA TYR A 345 8.12 -10.00 -10.75
C TYR A 345 9.29 -9.33 -10.01
N ALA A 346 10.51 -9.70 -10.37
CA ALA A 346 11.71 -9.09 -9.81
C ALA A 346 11.88 -7.63 -10.26
N ASP A 347 11.67 -7.33 -11.55
CA ASP A 347 11.72 -5.97 -12.10
C ASP A 347 10.68 -5.05 -11.44
N PHE A 348 9.46 -5.54 -11.20
CA PHE A 348 8.44 -4.77 -10.51
C PHE A 348 8.81 -4.55 -9.03
N TYR A 349 9.32 -5.59 -8.36
CA TYR A 349 9.76 -5.48 -6.97
C TYR A 349 10.86 -4.42 -6.80
N GLU A 350 11.93 -4.50 -7.60
CA GLU A 350 13.04 -3.54 -7.57
C GLU A 350 12.56 -2.10 -7.76
N SER A 351 11.81 -1.86 -8.85
CA SER A 351 11.35 -0.52 -9.21
C SER A 351 10.40 0.06 -8.16
N THR A 352 9.45 -0.74 -7.68
CA THR A 352 8.43 -0.30 -6.71
C THR A 352 9.01 -0.12 -5.31
N TYR A 353 9.91 -1.01 -4.90
CA TYR A 353 10.65 -0.86 -3.66
C TYR A 353 11.38 0.49 -3.60
N LEU A 354 12.12 0.84 -4.66
CA LEU A 354 12.88 2.09 -4.72
C LEU A 354 11.97 3.32 -4.80
N ASN A 355 10.98 3.30 -5.70
CA ASN A 355 10.24 4.51 -6.06
C ASN A 355 8.94 4.72 -5.25
N ALA A 356 8.44 3.72 -4.56
CA ALA A 356 7.25 3.82 -3.72
C ALA A 356 7.53 3.50 -2.25
N ILE A 357 8.18 2.37 -1.91
CA ILE A 357 8.42 2.02 -0.49
C ILE A 357 9.42 2.97 0.15
N LEU A 358 10.65 3.12 -0.40
CA LEU A 358 11.63 4.06 0.17
C LEU A 358 11.12 5.51 0.15
N SER A 359 10.24 5.82 -0.80
CA SER A 359 9.58 7.11 -0.93
C SER A 359 8.55 7.38 0.17
N SER A 360 8.06 6.36 0.87
CA SER A 360 6.99 6.49 1.87
C SER A 360 7.45 6.92 3.26
N GLN A 361 8.74 6.82 3.58
CA GLN A 361 9.26 7.22 4.89
C GLN A 361 9.85 8.64 4.85
N ASN A 362 9.59 9.40 5.89
CA ASN A 362 10.28 10.67 6.14
C ASN A 362 11.70 10.39 6.67
N PRO A 363 12.76 10.79 5.95
CA PRO A 363 14.14 10.47 6.32
C PRO A 363 14.66 11.22 7.55
N GLU A 364 13.87 12.12 8.14
CA GLU A 364 14.21 12.83 9.38
C GLU A 364 13.51 12.24 10.60
N THR A 365 12.28 11.74 10.42
CA THR A 365 11.43 11.33 11.55
C THR A 365 11.16 9.83 11.60
N GLY A 366 11.35 9.11 10.49
CA GLY A 366 10.96 7.70 10.35
C GLY A 366 9.46 7.47 10.11
N MET A 367 8.63 8.53 10.19
CA MET A 367 7.18 8.40 9.99
C MET A 367 6.84 8.12 8.53
N THR A 368 5.72 7.43 8.30
CA THR A 368 5.34 6.94 6.98
C THR A 368 4.06 7.56 6.44
N THR A 369 3.94 7.60 5.12
CA THR A 369 2.76 8.14 4.43
C THR A 369 1.61 7.14 4.41
N TYR A 370 0.36 7.66 4.39
CA TYR A 370 -0.79 6.87 3.96
C TYR A 370 -0.86 6.83 2.43
N PHE A 371 -1.06 7.98 1.81
CA PHE A 371 -1.09 8.17 0.36
C PHE A 371 0.19 8.81 -0.18
N GLN A 372 0.49 8.53 -1.44
CA GLN A 372 1.51 9.24 -2.21
C GLN A 372 0.84 9.90 -3.43
N PRO A 373 0.61 11.21 -3.39
CA PRO A 373 -0.07 11.96 -4.46
C PRO A 373 0.53 11.74 -5.84
N MET A 374 -0.30 11.48 -6.85
CA MET A 374 0.09 11.44 -8.26
C MET A 374 -0.31 12.70 -9.02
N ALA A 375 -1.23 13.49 -8.50
CA ALA A 375 -1.49 14.83 -9.01
C ALA A 375 -0.39 15.80 -8.58
N SER A 376 0.04 16.65 -9.51
CA SER A 376 1.12 17.61 -9.26
C SER A 376 0.69 18.74 -8.32
N GLY A 377 1.65 19.22 -7.52
CA GLY A 377 1.45 20.30 -6.57
C GLY A 377 0.94 19.88 -5.19
N TYR A 378 0.72 18.60 -4.98
CA TYR A 378 0.51 18.02 -3.65
C TYR A 378 1.84 17.59 -3.02
N PHE A 379 1.81 17.14 -1.77
CA PHE A 379 3.00 16.74 -1.02
C PHE A 379 2.69 15.54 -0.13
N LYS A 380 3.73 14.87 0.35
CA LYS A 380 3.62 13.72 1.25
C LYS A 380 3.21 14.17 2.65
N VAL A 381 2.18 13.53 3.19
CA VAL A 381 1.73 13.70 4.57
C VAL A 381 2.10 12.45 5.34
N TYR A 382 2.76 12.63 6.47
CA TYR A 382 3.28 11.54 7.28
C TYR A 382 2.46 11.33 8.53
N SER A 383 2.47 10.11 9.05
CA SER A 383 1.88 9.78 10.34
C SER A 383 2.55 10.56 11.48
N THR A 384 1.89 10.62 12.62
CA THR A 384 2.47 11.06 13.88
C THR A 384 2.88 9.85 14.71
N PRO A 385 3.88 9.97 15.60
CA PRO A 385 4.40 8.82 16.34
C PRO A 385 3.39 8.12 17.25
N TYR A 386 2.42 8.88 17.83
CA TYR A 386 1.59 8.37 18.92
C TYR A 386 0.08 8.63 18.77
N ASP A 387 -0.35 9.22 17.64
CA ASP A 387 -1.72 9.69 17.47
C ASP A 387 -2.38 9.29 16.13
N SER A 388 -1.65 8.66 15.21
CA SER A 388 -2.19 8.21 13.92
C SER A 388 -2.59 6.74 13.96
N PHE A 389 -1.63 5.86 14.05
CA PHE A 389 -1.79 4.40 14.03
C PHE A 389 -2.66 3.88 12.89
N TRP A 390 -2.50 4.49 11.71
CA TRP A 390 -3.15 4.03 10.49
C TRP A 390 -2.67 2.62 10.10
N CYS A 391 -3.42 1.91 9.26
CA CYS A 391 -2.95 0.65 8.68
C CYS A 391 -1.58 0.82 7.99
N CYS A 392 -1.38 1.95 7.30
CA CYS A 392 -0.12 2.28 6.63
C CYS A 392 1.04 2.60 7.59
N THR A 393 0.76 3.05 8.83
CA THR A 393 1.79 3.13 9.87
C THR A 393 2.29 1.72 10.22
N GLY A 394 1.38 0.76 10.31
CA GLY A 394 1.72 -0.64 10.58
C GLY A 394 2.49 -1.30 9.43
N SER A 395 2.03 -1.19 8.19
CA SER A 395 2.79 -1.70 7.04
C SER A 395 4.11 -0.96 6.83
N GLY A 396 4.20 0.30 7.25
CA GLY A 396 5.44 1.06 7.30
C GLY A 396 6.47 0.42 8.22
N MET A 397 6.08 0.09 9.46
CA MET A 397 6.94 -0.63 10.40
C MET A 397 7.52 -1.91 9.77
N GLU A 398 6.68 -2.71 9.12
CA GLU A 398 7.13 -3.94 8.47
C GLU A 398 7.99 -3.68 7.22
N ASN A 399 7.72 -2.65 6.43
CA ASN A 399 8.49 -2.32 5.24
C ASN A 399 9.95 -1.97 5.58
N PHE A 400 10.15 -1.16 6.63
CA PHE A 400 11.47 -0.65 6.97
C PHE A 400 12.26 -1.58 7.89
N THR A 401 11.66 -2.65 8.43
CA THR A 401 12.39 -3.72 9.14
C THR A 401 12.85 -4.86 8.23
N LYS A 402 12.42 -4.89 6.96
CA LYS A 402 12.75 -5.94 5.99
C LYS A 402 13.37 -5.42 4.68
N LEU A 403 14.12 -4.33 4.72
CA LEU A 403 14.70 -3.68 3.53
C LEU A 403 15.59 -4.60 2.69
N HIS A 404 16.14 -5.66 3.27
CA HIS A 404 16.97 -6.66 2.60
C HIS A 404 16.18 -7.70 1.79
N GLU A 405 14.87 -7.87 2.06
CA GLU A 405 14.04 -8.83 1.32
C GLU A 405 14.01 -8.52 -0.18
N GLY A 406 13.97 -9.58 -0.99
CA GLY A 406 13.88 -9.47 -2.44
C GLY A 406 15.16 -8.96 -3.12
N ALA A 407 16.27 -8.81 -2.39
CA ALA A 407 17.55 -8.41 -2.97
C ALA A 407 18.34 -9.59 -3.52
N VAL A 408 18.36 -10.71 -2.77
CA VAL A 408 19.17 -11.88 -3.07
C VAL A 408 18.36 -13.15 -2.82
N TYR A 409 18.31 -14.03 -3.81
CA TYR A 409 17.64 -15.31 -3.73
C TYR A 409 18.62 -16.45 -3.92
N ARG A 410 18.21 -17.67 -3.59
CA ARG A 410 19.01 -18.88 -3.77
C ARG A 410 18.17 -20.08 -4.16
N ASP A 411 18.78 -20.99 -4.87
CA ASP A 411 18.43 -22.40 -4.92
C ASP A 411 19.52 -23.24 -4.23
N GLU A 412 19.58 -24.53 -4.51
CA GLU A 412 20.53 -25.43 -3.86
C GLU A 412 22.00 -25.04 -4.10
N ASN A 413 22.34 -24.59 -5.31
CA ASN A 413 23.71 -24.32 -5.74
C ASN A 413 23.93 -22.93 -6.37
N THR A 414 22.88 -22.13 -6.51
CA THR A 414 22.96 -20.84 -7.20
C THR A 414 22.45 -19.72 -6.30
N MET A 415 23.23 -18.65 -6.22
CA MET A 415 22.82 -17.37 -5.65
C MET A 415 22.34 -16.46 -6.79
N TYR A 416 21.20 -15.79 -6.61
CA TYR A 416 20.62 -14.85 -7.58
C TYR A 416 20.59 -13.46 -6.97
N ILE A 417 21.42 -12.54 -7.44
CA ILE A 417 21.42 -11.14 -7.01
C ILE A 417 20.51 -10.37 -7.96
N ILE A 418 19.40 -9.86 -7.42
CA ILE A 418 18.34 -9.20 -8.17
C ILE A 418 18.46 -7.68 -8.07
N ARG A 419 18.72 -7.18 -6.85
CA ARG A 419 18.81 -5.76 -6.54
C ARG A 419 20.21 -5.40 -6.09
N TYR A 420 20.75 -4.32 -6.64
CA TYR A 420 22.11 -3.88 -6.37
C TYR A 420 22.12 -2.73 -5.37
N GLU A 421 22.84 -2.94 -4.28
CA GLU A 421 23.07 -1.96 -3.22
C GLU A 421 24.32 -2.33 -2.44
N ASP A 422 24.92 -1.36 -1.79
CA ASP A 422 26.06 -1.64 -0.90
C ASP A 422 25.61 -2.65 0.17
N SER A 423 26.21 -3.82 0.14
CA SER A 423 25.79 -4.92 1.01
C SER A 423 26.88 -5.95 1.23
N GLU A 424 26.71 -6.73 2.29
CA GLU A 424 27.47 -7.95 2.60
C GLU A 424 26.51 -9.13 2.53
N ILE A 425 26.84 -10.13 1.72
CA ILE A 425 26.05 -11.36 1.51
C ILE A 425 26.83 -12.53 2.06
N ILE A 426 26.24 -13.27 2.99
CA ILE A 426 26.87 -14.44 3.65
C ILE A 426 26.07 -15.69 3.31
N TRP A 427 26.66 -16.57 2.52
CA TRP A 427 26.11 -17.89 2.20
C TRP A 427 26.84 -18.96 3.03
N LYS A 428 26.36 -19.14 4.27
CA LYS A 428 27.04 -19.98 5.28
C LYS A 428 27.22 -21.42 4.84
N GLU A 429 26.16 -22.01 4.24
CA GLU A 429 26.15 -23.42 3.82
C GLU A 429 27.17 -23.70 2.70
N LYS A 430 27.60 -22.66 2.02
CA LYS A 430 28.58 -22.74 0.92
C LYS A 430 29.92 -22.08 1.29
N GLY A 431 30.10 -21.66 2.53
CA GLY A 431 31.34 -21.00 2.99
C GLY A 431 31.70 -19.76 2.15
N LEU A 432 30.72 -19.06 1.58
CA LEU A 432 30.92 -17.93 0.67
C LEU A 432 30.45 -16.62 1.29
N LYS A 433 31.33 -15.61 1.21
CA LYS A 433 30.97 -14.23 1.60
C LYS A 433 31.32 -13.27 0.48
N LEU A 434 30.35 -12.48 0.08
CA LEU A 434 30.50 -11.45 -0.94
C LEU A 434 30.36 -10.04 -0.32
N GLU A 435 31.09 -9.11 -0.89
CA GLU A 435 30.86 -7.68 -0.70
C GLU A 435 30.39 -7.09 -2.04
N VAL A 436 29.26 -6.40 -2.00
CA VAL A 436 28.69 -5.65 -3.14
C VAL A 436 28.87 -4.17 -2.85
N VAL A 437 29.48 -3.46 -3.81
CA VAL A 437 29.69 -2.01 -3.74
C VAL A 437 29.13 -1.38 -4.99
N CYS A 438 28.28 -0.37 -4.82
CA CYS A 438 27.60 0.33 -5.90
C CYS A 438 28.06 1.79 -5.97
N GLU A 439 28.37 2.27 -7.15
CA GLU A 439 28.78 3.66 -7.39
C GLU A 439 28.02 4.23 -8.58
N GLN A 440 27.50 5.43 -8.39
CA GLN A 440 26.97 6.22 -9.50
C GLN A 440 28.00 7.25 -9.94
N LYS A 441 28.43 7.12 -11.18
CA LYS A 441 29.37 8.07 -11.77
C LYS A 441 28.97 8.39 -13.20
N GLU A 442 28.79 9.68 -13.49
CA GLU A 442 28.33 10.16 -14.78
C GLU A 442 26.96 9.54 -15.17
N ASN A 443 26.92 8.76 -16.25
CA ASN A 443 25.72 8.05 -16.73
C ASN A 443 25.82 6.54 -16.50
N LEU A 444 26.66 6.13 -15.56
CA LEU A 444 26.89 4.70 -15.25
C LEU A 444 26.51 4.41 -13.80
N TYR A 445 25.84 3.30 -13.64
CA TYR A 445 25.67 2.62 -12.36
C TYR A 445 26.65 1.46 -12.32
N ARG A 446 27.69 1.57 -11.50
CA ARG A 446 28.74 0.57 -11.36
C ARG A 446 28.45 -0.32 -10.18
N VAL A 447 28.58 -1.61 -10.41
CA VAL A 447 28.43 -2.65 -9.38
C VAL A 447 29.72 -3.44 -9.33
N LYS A 448 30.38 -3.45 -8.19
CA LYS A 448 31.54 -4.29 -7.91
C LYS A 448 31.13 -5.39 -6.95
N ILE A 449 31.44 -6.64 -7.30
CA ILE A 449 31.25 -7.80 -6.45
C ILE A 449 32.61 -8.38 -6.16
N LEU A 450 32.95 -8.45 -4.86
CA LEU A 450 34.20 -8.98 -4.35
C LEU A 450 33.92 -10.27 -3.56
N VAL A 451 34.66 -11.31 -3.83
CA VAL A 451 34.70 -12.52 -2.99
C VAL A 451 35.57 -12.23 -1.77
N ALA A 452 34.91 -11.90 -0.65
CA ALA A 452 35.59 -11.54 0.60
C ALA A 452 36.13 -12.76 1.34
N GLU A 453 35.35 -13.85 1.36
CA GLU A 453 35.74 -15.14 1.98
C GLU A 453 35.19 -16.30 1.16
N GLN A 454 35.96 -17.40 1.11
CA GLN A 454 35.56 -18.66 0.52
C GLN A 454 36.27 -19.83 1.27
N GLU A 455 35.52 -20.82 1.66
CA GLU A 455 36.01 -22.07 2.23
C GLU A 455 36.29 -23.10 1.11
N ALA A 456 37.11 -24.10 1.37
CA ALA A 456 37.65 -25.03 0.36
C ALA A 456 36.60 -25.88 -0.38
N ASP A 457 35.39 -26.04 0.15
CA ASP A 457 34.32 -26.89 -0.40
C ASP A 457 33.32 -26.14 -1.32
N ALA A 458 33.68 -24.97 -1.78
CA ALA A 458 32.79 -24.12 -2.62
C ALA A 458 32.79 -24.47 -4.13
N GLU A 459 33.35 -25.62 -4.52
CA GLU A 459 33.33 -26.10 -5.92
C GLU A 459 31.87 -26.34 -6.39
N GLY A 460 31.49 -25.77 -7.55
CA GLY A 460 30.19 -25.94 -8.18
C GLY A 460 29.15 -24.90 -7.80
N ASN A 461 29.47 -23.91 -6.95
CA ASN A 461 28.58 -22.80 -6.66
C ASN A 461 28.53 -21.82 -7.83
N LYS A 462 27.36 -21.30 -8.10
CA LYS A 462 27.08 -20.34 -9.16
C LYS A 462 26.49 -19.06 -8.60
N ILE A 463 26.86 -17.91 -9.15
CA ILE A 463 26.22 -16.63 -8.86
C ILE A 463 25.60 -16.11 -10.15
N CYS A 464 24.34 -15.75 -10.12
CA CYS A 464 23.60 -15.16 -11.23
C CYS A 464 23.19 -13.75 -10.88
N LEU A 465 23.51 -12.80 -11.74
CA LEU A 465 23.23 -11.39 -11.56
C LEU A 465 22.17 -10.97 -12.58
N LEU A 466 21.04 -10.44 -12.12
CA LEU A 466 19.98 -9.98 -13.01
C LEU A 466 20.42 -8.66 -13.69
N ILE A 467 20.40 -8.63 -15.02
CA ILE A 467 20.61 -7.37 -15.77
C ILE A 467 19.35 -6.52 -15.58
N PRO A 468 19.41 -5.33 -14.96
CA PRO A 468 18.22 -4.51 -14.68
C PRO A 468 17.46 -4.12 -15.96
N LYS A 469 16.13 -4.07 -15.91
CA LYS A 469 15.28 -3.71 -17.05
C LYS A 469 15.54 -2.28 -17.56
N TRP A 470 15.91 -1.38 -16.68
CA TRP A 470 16.24 0.00 -17.02
C TRP A 470 17.59 0.14 -17.77
N ASN A 471 18.45 -0.86 -17.75
CA ASN A 471 19.68 -0.89 -18.55
C ASN A 471 19.36 -1.39 -19.96
N ILE A 472 19.25 -0.47 -20.90
CA ILE A 472 18.89 -0.77 -22.30
C ILE A 472 20.10 -1.06 -23.20
N LYS A 473 21.31 -0.82 -22.70
CA LYS A 473 22.57 -1.12 -23.40
C LYS A 473 23.23 -2.39 -22.88
N THR A 474 24.08 -3.00 -23.67
CA THR A 474 24.90 -4.10 -23.19
C THR A 474 25.77 -3.63 -22.02
N PRO A 475 25.73 -4.30 -20.85
CA PRO A 475 26.56 -3.92 -19.72
C PRO A 475 28.05 -4.10 -20.06
N VAL A 476 28.89 -3.22 -19.52
CA VAL A 476 30.35 -3.37 -19.62
C VAL A 476 30.84 -4.14 -18.42
N ILE A 477 31.51 -5.27 -18.68
CA ILE A 477 32.00 -6.18 -17.64
C ILE A 477 33.51 -6.15 -17.61
N GLN A 478 34.10 -6.02 -16.42
CA GLN A 478 35.53 -6.11 -16.17
C GLN A 478 35.79 -7.25 -15.18
N GLU A 479 36.47 -8.27 -15.64
CA GLU A 479 36.77 -9.49 -14.89
C GLU A 479 38.13 -9.38 -14.19
N HIS A 480 38.15 -9.66 -12.90
CA HIS A 480 39.37 -9.69 -12.08
C HIS A 480 39.46 -11.04 -11.35
N GLY A 481 39.85 -12.06 -12.09
CA GLY A 481 39.97 -13.45 -11.61
C GLY A 481 38.66 -14.26 -11.67
N ILE A 482 37.53 -13.62 -11.95
CA ILE A 482 36.22 -14.28 -12.14
C ILE A 482 35.89 -14.26 -13.61
N SER A 483 35.50 -15.39 -14.19
CA SER A 483 35.00 -15.47 -15.57
C SER A 483 33.49 -15.42 -15.60
N THR A 484 32.94 -14.79 -16.63
CA THR A 484 31.50 -14.55 -16.77
C THR A 484 30.92 -15.11 -18.05
N THR A 485 29.66 -15.50 -17.99
CA THR A 485 28.82 -15.82 -19.15
C THR A 485 27.55 -14.98 -19.11
N VAL A 486 27.20 -14.35 -20.23
CA VAL A 486 25.98 -13.54 -20.34
C VAL A 486 24.96 -14.31 -21.17
N GLU A 487 23.84 -14.69 -20.54
CA GLU A 487 22.75 -15.40 -21.19
C GLU A 487 21.41 -14.71 -20.90
N SER A 488 20.69 -14.33 -21.95
CA SER A 488 19.42 -13.61 -21.80
C SER A 488 19.54 -12.37 -20.90
N ASN A 489 18.99 -12.45 -19.70
CA ASN A 489 18.93 -11.36 -18.74
C ASN A 489 19.87 -11.58 -17.53
N TRP A 490 20.78 -12.56 -17.62
CA TRP A 490 21.62 -12.96 -16.52
C TRP A 490 23.12 -12.87 -16.88
N ILE A 491 23.92 -12.42 -15.93
CA ILE A 491 25.35 -12.56 -15.92
C ILE A 491 25.68 -13.65 -14.93
N SER A 492 26.23 -14.76 -15.40
CA SER A 492 26.62 -15.89 -14.57
C SER A 492 28.10 -15.83 -14.21
N LEU A 493 28.43 -16.02 -12.96
CA LEU A 493 29.79 -16.17 -12.42
C LEU A 493 29.99 -17.65 -12.10
N ASP A 494 30.70 -18.35 -12.97
CA ASP A 494 30.78 -19.81 -12.91
C ASP A 494 32.15 -20.33 -12.45
N VAL A 495 33.19 -19.48 -12.59
CA VAL A 495 34.60 -19.89 -12.31
C VAL A 495 35.32 -18.74 -11.61
N GLY A 496 36.21 -19.10 -10.69
CA GLY A 496 37.09 -18.13 -10.03
C GLY A 496 36.48 -17.45 -8.80
N LEU A 497 35.51 -18.09 -8.16
CA LEU A 497 34.94 -17.58 -6.90
C LEU A 497 35.91 -17.75 -5.72
N GLU A 498 37.17 -17.33 -5.92
CA GLU A 498 38.21 -17.39 -4.90
C GLU A 498 38.34 -16.08 -4.14
N LYS A 499 38.78 -16.17 -2.91
CA LYS A 499 38.99 -14.98 -2.07
C LYS A 499 39.90 -13.96 -2.74
N GLY A 500 39.44 -12.73 -2.82
CA GLY A 500 40.13 -11.60 -3.42
C GLY A 500 39.82 -11.36 -4.89
N ASN A 501 39.19 -12.33 -5.58
CA ASN A 501 38.71 -12.13 -6.94
C ASN A 501 37.46 -11.25 -6.98
N SER A 502 37.28 -10.51 -8.04
CA SER A 502 36.17 -9.58 -8.17
C SER A 502 35.70 -9.41 -9.61
N ILE A 503 34.54 -8.83 -9.77
CA ILE A 503 33.97 -8.40 -11.05
C ILE A 503 33.44 -6.97 -10.89
N GLU A 504 33.60 -6.15 -11.91
CA GLU A 504 32.95 -4.86 -12.03
C GLU A 504 32.02 -4.85 -13.24
N ILE A 505 30.77 -4.38 -13.03
CA ILE A 505 29.75 -4.27 -14.06
C ILE A 505 29.30 -2.83 -14.12
N ALA A 506 29.30 -2.23 -15.31
CA ALA A 506 28.78 -0.89 -15.53
C ALA A 506 27.50 -0.95 -16.37
N TYR A 507 26.41 -0.53 -15.78
CA TYR A 507 25.10 -0.37 -16.41
C TYR A 507 24.90 1.07 -16.86
N SER A 508 24.39 1.29 -18.07
CA SER A 508 24.07 2.62 -18.60
C SER A 508 22.76 3.12 -18.04
N MET A 509 22.78 4.29 -17.41
CA MET A 509 21.58 5.01 -17.03
C MET A 509 21.18 5.99 -18.12
N GLU A 510 19.96 5.89 -18.60
CA GLU A 510 19.40 6.78 -19.63
C GLU A 510 18.12 7.44 -19.11
N LEU A 511 17.90 8.66 -19.56
CA LEU A 511 16.65 9.38 -19.29
C LEU A 511 15.59 8.91 -20.28
N THR A 512 14.47 8.45 -19.76
CA THR A 512 13.32 7.99 -20.53
C THR A 512 12.06 8.70 -20.08
N ALA A 513 11.09 8.84 -20.99
CA ALA A 513 9.76 9.33 -20.69
C ALA A 513 8.72 8.22 -20.88
N LYS A 514 7.73 8.17 -19.98
CA LYS A 514 6.60 7.22 -20.07
C LYS A 514 5.29 7.99 -19.96
N SER A 515 4.37 7.73 -20.90
CA SER A 515 3.02 8.29 -20.86
C SER A 515 2.07 7.45 -20.00
N LEU A 516 0.95 8.05 -19.61
CA LEU A 516 -0.19 7.33 -19.06
C LEU A 516 -1.03 6.72 -20.19
N PRO A 517 -1.70 5.58 -19.95
CA PRO A 517 -2.43 4.86 -20.99
C PRO A 517 -3.62 5.67 -21.53
N ASP A 518 -4.35 6.39 -20.67
CA ASP A 518 -5.49 7.23 -21.03
C ASP A 518 -5.08 8.63 -21.53
N ASN A 519 -3.81 9.03 -21.42
CA ASN A 519 -3.36 10.32 -21.90
C ASN A 519 -1.88 10.32 -22.36
N SER A 520 -1.67 10.22 -23.65
CA SER A 520 -0.32 10.22 -24.26
C SER A 520 0.42 11.56 -24.17
N HIS A 521 -0.26 12.66 -23.78
CA HIS A 521 0.34 13.97 -23.57
C HIS A 521 0.87 14.16 -22.14
N VAL A 522 0.60 13.23 -21.24
CA VAL A 522 1.08 13.25 -19.87
C VAL A 522 2.27 12.33 -19.73
N LEU A 523 3.43 12.88 -19.37
CA LEU A 523 4.69 12.17 -19.25
C LEU A 523 5.24 12.20 -17.84
N ALA A 524 5.83 11.09 -17.43
CA ALA A 524 6.71 10.98 -16.28
C ALA A 524 8.12 10.59 -16.74
N PHE A 525 9.14 11.03 -16.01
CA PHE A 525 10.53 10.80 -16.36
C PHE A 525 11.19 9.79 -15.45
N GLN A 526 12.02 8.94 -16.03
CA GLN A 526 12.82 7.94 -15.33
C GLN A 526 14.27 8.02 -15.78
N TYR A 527 15.22 7.99 -14.85
CA TYR A 527 16.65 7.93 -15.13
C TYR A 527 17.25 6.67 -14.48
N GLY A 528 17.61 5.70 -15.31
CA GLY A 528 17.97 4.38 -14.80
C GLY A 528 16.87 3.81 -13.92
N PRO A 529 17.14 3.42 -12.65
CA PRO A 529 16.13 2.90 -11.73
C PRO A 529 15.21 3.98 -11.13
N TYR A 530 15.54 5.26 -11.23
CA TYR A 530 14.92 6.35 -10.49
C TYR A 530 13.78 7.01 -11.26
N VAL A 531 12.57 7.00 -10.71
CA VAL A 531 11.51 7.92 -11.11
C VAL A 531 11.90 9.33 -10.66
N LEU A 532 11.75 10.31 -11.53
CA LEU A 532 12.08 11.70 -11.25
C LEU A 532 10.82 12.50 -10.92
N SER A 533 10.95 13.45 -10.01
CA SER A 533 9.90 14.43 -9.73
C SER A 533 10.49 15.84 -9.61
N ALA A 534 9.70 16.83 -10.03
CA ALA A 534 10.10 18.23 -9.90
C ALA A 534 9.75 18.77 -8.53
N ASP A 535 10.59 19.69 -8.04
CA ASP A 535 10.33 20.54 -6.88
C ASP A 535 9.33 21.64 -7.25
N LEU A 536 8.25 21.77 -6.47
CA LEU A 536 7.19 22.75 -6.67
C LEU A 536 7.02 23.70 -5.48
N GLY A 537 8.05 23.78 -4.61
CA GLY A 537 8.12 24.69 -3.49
C GLY A 537 7.41 24.20 -2.22
N MET A 538 7.43 25.07 -1.21
CA MET A 538 6.92 24.77 0.14
C MET A 538 5.87 25.77 0.62
N GLU A 539 5.22 26.49 -0.29
CA GLU A 539 4.20 27.48 0.06
C GLU A 539 2.87 26.79 0.36
N GLN A 540 2.13 27.29 1.36
CA GLN A 540 0.76 26.82 1.71
C GLN A 540 0.67 25.29 1.85
N MET A 541 1.48 24.72 2.74
CA MET A 541 1.55 23.25 3.00
C MET A 541 0.39 22.79 3.92
N ASP A 542 -0.85 23.16 3.55
CA ASP A 542 -2.02 22.86 4.34
C ASP A 542 -2.43 21.39 4.22
N GLN A 543 -2.93 20.85 5.33
CA GLN A 543 -3.39 19.47 5.47
C GLN A 543 -4.81 19.45 6.03
N ILE A 544 -5.58 18.42 5.69
CA ILE A 544 -6.94 18.23 6.20
C ILE A 544 -7.12 16.77 6.65
N TYR A 545 -7.87 16.59 7.72
CA TYR A 545 -8.38 15.27 8.11
C TYR A 545 -9.56 14.90 7.21
N THR A 546 -9.54 13.68 6.72
CA THR A 546 -10.62 13.10 5.92
C THR A 546 -10.94 11.70 6.42
N GLY A 547 -12.15 11.23 6.11
CA GLY A 547 -12.59 9.88 6.41
C GLY A 547 -12.41 9.49 7.88
N VAL A 548 -11.66 8.46 8.09
CA VAL A 548 -11.35 7.88 9.40
C VAL A 548 -10.13 8.52 10.06
N ASN A 549 -10.04 9.85 10.07
CA ASN A 549 -8.92 10.62 10.63
C ASN A 549 -7.58 10.40 9.89
N VAL A 550 -7.63 10.25 8.57
CA VAL A 550 -6.43 10.27 7.73
C VAL A 550 -6.12 11.70 7.30
N LEU A 551 -4.87 12.13 7.50
CA LEU A 551 -4.40 13.43 7.03
C LEU A 551 -3.98 13.36 5.57
N VAL A 552 -4.46 14.30 4.77
CA VAL A 552 -4.10 14.43 3.35
C VAL A 552 -3.66 15.86 3.03
N SER A 553 -2.83 16.00 2.01
CA SER A 553 -2.34 17.31 1.55
C SER A 553 -3.42 18.08 0.79
N GLN A 554 -3.41 19.40 0.93
CA GLN A 554 -4.24 20.31 0.17
C GLN A 554 -3.45 21.14 -0.83
N LYS A 555 -4.13 21.56 -1.88
CA LYS A 555 -3.62 22.51 -2.88
C LYS A 555 -4.62 23.63 -3.05
N GLU A 556 -4.33 24.78 -2.43
CA GLU A 556 -5.19 25.98 -2.49
C GLU A 556 -4.67 27.06 -3.45
N MET A 557 -3.72 26.67 -4.31
CA MET A 557 -3.11 27.52 -5.33
C MET A 557 -3.05 26.82 -6.67
N ILE A 558 -3.00 27.58 -7.75
CA ILE A 558 -2.75 27.02 -9.08
C ILE A 558 -1.25 26.79 -9.20
N ILE A 559 -0.87 25.53 -9.38
CA ILE A 559 0.51 25.11 -9.65
C ILE A 559 0.50 24.46 -11.02
N PRO A 560 1.05 25.14 -12.04
CA PRO A 560 1.08 24.58 -13.39
C PRO A 560 1.92 23.31 -13.47
N ASP A 561 1.34 22.25 -14.00
CA ASP A 561 1.95 20.93 -14.21
C ASP A 561 2.11 20.60 -15.71
N TYR A 562 2.34 21.63 -16.51
CA TYR A 562 2.53 21.52 -17.94
C TYR A 562 3.85 22.15 -18.39
N LEU A 563 4.40 21.61 -19.47
CA LEU A 563 5.51 22.14 -20.24
C LEU A 563 5.02 22.50 -21.64
N VAL A 564 5.43 23.67 -22.11
CA VAL A 564 4.98 24.24 -23.38
C VAL A 564 6.15 24.36 -24.34
N PHE A 565 5.95 23.84 -25.55
CA PHE A 565 6.93 23.86 -26.62
C PHE A 565 6.24 24.23 -27.95
N ASP A 566 7.00 24.30 -29.05
CA ASP A 566 6.39 24.23 -30.37
C ASP A 566 5.96 22.79 -30.70
N GLU A 567 5.13 22.64 -31.74
CA GLU A 567 4.57 21.32 -32.13
C GLU A 567 5.67 20.27 -32.43
N LYS A 568 6.74 20.70 -33.07
CA LYS A 568 7.88 19.82 -33.40
C LYS A 568 8.61 19.39 -32.14
N ASP A 569 8.90 20.32 -31.25
CA ASP A 569 9.61 20.07 -30.00
C ASP A 569 8.78 19.24 -29.03
N CYS A 570 7.44 19.35 -29.03
CA CYS A 570 6.55 18.44 -28.27
C CYS A 570 6.73 16.99 -28.69
N GLN A 571 6.84 16.72 -30.00
CA GLN A 571 7.07 15.36 -30.52
C GLN A 571 8.49 14.88 -30.20
N GLU A 572 9.48 15.75 -30.36
CA GLU A 572 10.87 15.42 -30.06
C GLU A 572 11.11 15.19 -28.56
N PHE A 573 10.49 15.99 -27.70
CA PHE A 573 10.57 15.85 -26.25
C PHE A 573 10.05 14.50 -25.75
N ARG A 574 8.96 13.99 -26.31
CA ARG A 574 8.42 12.68 -25.96
C ARG A 574 9.38 11.54 -26.27
N GLN A 575 10.12 11.67 -27.36
CA GLN A 575 11.02 10.62 -27.84
C GLN A 575 12.43 10.75 -27.25
N TYR A 576 12.91 11.96 -27.04
CA TYR A 576 14.27 12.29 -26.63
C TYR A 576 14.31 13.36 -25.53
N PRO A 577 13.76 13.09 -24.34
CA PRO A 577 13.69 14.06 -23.25
C PRO A 577 15.07 14.57 -22.81
N GLU A 578 16.12 13.78 -23.01
CA GLU A 578 17.52 14.13 -22.70
C GLU A 578 18.07 15.33 -23.50
N ARG A 579 17.39 15.73 -24.57
CA ARG A 579 17.75 16.92 -25.35
C ARG A 579 17.24 18.21 -24.74
N PHE A 580 16.26 18.14 -23.87
CA PHE A 580 15.57 19.29 -23.27
C PHE A 580 15.86 19.42 -21.78
N LEU A 581 16.06 18.30 -21.11
CA LEU A 581 16.36 18.24 -19.68
C LEU A 581 17.88 18.23 -19.48
N ASN A 582 18.40 19.32 -18.92
CA ASN A 582 19.84 19.50 -18.71
C ASN A 582 20.30 18.79 -17.45
N LYS A 583 21.14 17.78 -17.58
CA LYS A 583 21.71 17.05 -16.43
C LYS A 583 22.80 17.86 -15.74
N THR A 584 22.69 18.01 -14.43
CA THR A 584 23.73 18.61 -13.58
C THR A 584 24.92 17.65 -13.45
N PRO A 585 26.16 18.09 -13.76
CA PRO A 585 27.33 17.23 -13.63
C PRO A 585 27.51 16.68 -12.22
N GLY A 586 27.77 15.38 -12.09
CA GLY A 586 28.04 14.71 -10.81
C GLY A 586 26.80 14.46 -9.93
N LYS A 587 25.59 14.79 -10.41
CA LYS A 587 24.35 14.59 -9.67
C LYS A 587 23.30 13.87 -10.52
N ILE A 588 22.32 13.23 -9.86
CA ILE A 588 21.04 12.84 -10.49
C ILE A 588 20.07 14.00 -10.32
N GLU A 589 20.29 15.01 -11.11
CA GLU A 589 19.51 16.24 -11.12
C GLU A 589 19.41 16.75 -12.55
N PHE A 590 18.19 17.07 -12.96
CA PHE A 590 17.89 17.56 -14.30
C PHE A 590 17.12 18.88 -14.19
N THR A 591 17.47 19.85 -15.02
CA THR A 591 16.79 21.14 -15.04
C THR A 591 16.22 21.46 -16.42
N ILE A 592 15.12 22.19 -16.43
CA ILE A 592 14.52 22.75 -17.62
C ILE A 592 14.00 24.15 -17.34
N GLU A 593 14.27 25.06 -18.27
CA GLU A 593 13.64 26.39 -18.32
C GLU A 593 12.42 26.33 -19.22
N ASN A 594 11.24 26.59 -18.67
CA ASN A 594 10.01 26.56 -19.45
C ASN A 594 8.99 27.59 -18.90
N GLN A 595 8.46 28.46 -19.77
CA GLN A 595 7.51 29.51 -19.41
C GLN A 595 8.00 30.43 -18.28
N GLY A 596 9.32 30.76 -18.28
CA GLY A 596 9.95 31.61 -17.26
C GLY A 596 10.10 30.95 -15.89
N ARG A 597 9.94 29.63 -15.81
CA ARG A 597 10.15 28.84 -14.60
C ARG A 597 11.33 27.90 -14.81
N THR A 598 12.17 27.78 -13.79
CA THR A 598 13.17 26.70 -13.70
C THR A 598 12.59 25.55 -12.92
N LEU A 599 12.47 24.38 -13.52
CA LEU A 599 12.06 23.17 -12.83
C LEU A 599 13.27 22.28 -12.62
N THR A 600 13.40 21.73 -11.41
CA THR A 600 14.50 20.84 -11.02
C THR A 600 13.95 19.46 -10.65
N PHE A 601 14.32 18.47 -11.46
CA PHE A 601 13.91 17.07 -11.30
C PHE A 601 15.01 16.28 -10.60
N THR A 602 14.64 15.56 -9.52
CA THR A 602 15.54 14.67 -8.78
C THR A 602 14.83 13.35 -8.49
N PRO A 603 15.53 12.29 -8.02
CA PRO A 603 14.88 11.05 -7.65
C PRO A 603 13.72 11.26 -6.67
N HIS A 604 12.55 10.73 -7.02
CA HIS A 604 11.32 10.95 -6.25
C HIS A 604 11.40 10.44 -4.81
N TYR A 605 12.11 9.35 -4.55
CA TYR A 605 12.24 8.81 -3.19
C TYR A 605 12.96 9.76 -2.22
N LEU A 606 13.74 10.72 -2.74
CA LEU A 606 14.42 11.75 -1.94
C LEU A 606 13.53 12.95 -1.59
N ARG A 607 12.34 13.06 -2.21
CA ARG A 607 11.40 14.14 -1.95
C ARG A 607 10.56 13.85 -0.70
N TYR A 608 10.59 14.73 0.30
CA TYR A 608 9.85 14.50 1.55
C TYR A 608 9.29 15.76 2.22
N ARG A 609 9.74 16.95 1.84
CA ARG A 609 9.32 18.22 2.46
C ARG A 609 8.47 19.09 1.57
N GLU A 610 8.74 19.07 0.27
CA GLU A 610 8.19 20.01 -0.69
C GLU A 610 7.00 19.41 -1.46
N ARG A 611 6.22 20.28 -2.09
CA ARG A 611 5.30 19.92 -3.15
C ARG A 611 6.05 19.37 -4.34
N TYR A 612 5.47 18.42 -5.05
CA TYR A 612 6.13 17.79 -6.19
C TYR A 612 5.22 17.54 -7.39
N GLY A 613 5.83 17.30 -8.55
CA GLY A 613 5.17 16.84 -9.75
C GLY A 613 5.95 15.71 -10.39
N ILE A 614 5.31 14.52 -10.55
CA ILE A 614 5.85 13.37 -11.28
C ILE A 614 5.42 13.44 -12.74
N TYR A 615 4.15 13.73 -12.98
CA TYR A 615 3.51 13.73 -14.29
C TYR A 615 3.32 15.14 -14.82
N TRP A 616 3.64 15.34 -16.10
CA TRP A 616 3.67 16.64 -16.77
C TRP A 616 2.93 16.57 -18.10
N PHE A 617 1.99 17.50 -18.30
CA PHE A 617 1.35 17.69 -19.60
C PHE A 617 2.31 18.38 -20.57
N ILE A 618 2.42 17.84 -21.79
CA ILE A 618 3.29 18.37 -22.83
C ILE A 618 2.43 18.86 -24.01
N TYR A 619 2.31 20.15 -24.16
CA TYR A 619 1.42 20.77 -25.13
C TYR A 619 2.11 21.86 -25.96
N PRO A 620 1.68 22.04 -27.22
CA PRO A 620 2.03 23.22 -28.00
C PRO A 620 1.45 24.50 -27.36
N GLU A 621 2.15 25.64 -27.55
CA GLU A 621 1.78 26.92 -26.94
C GLU A 621 0.35 27.38 -27.29
N ASP A 622 -0.05 27.16 -28.56
CA ASP A 622 -1.34 27.59 -29.10
C ASP A 622 -2.39 26.46 -29.15
N SER A 623 -2.19 25.37 -28.37
CA SER A 623 -3.12 24.26 -28.39
C SER A 623 -4.38 24.54 -27.59
N LYS A 624 -5.54 24.07 -28.09
CA LYS A 624 -6.82 24.15 -27.39
C LYS A 624 -6.82 23.31 -26.11
N GLU A 625 -6.09 22.22 -26.12
CA GLU A 625 -5.94 21.31 -24.98
C GLU A 625 -5.29 22.01 -23.79
N LEU A 626 -4.27 22.85 -24.05
CA LEU A 626 -3.64 23.69 -23.04
C LEU A 626 -4.58 24.75 -22.48
N GLU A 627 -5.39 25.37 -23.34
CA GLU A 627 -6.43 26.33 -22.89
C GLU A 627 -7.46 25.64 -21.99
N ILE A 628 -7.99 24.50 -22.43
CA ILE A 628 -8.94 23.69 -21.64
C ILE A 628 -8.32 23.28 -20.29
N LEU A 629 -7.06 22.87 -20.26
CA LEU A 629 -6.37 22.51 -19.02
C LEU A 629 -6.30 23.71 -18.05
N LYS A 630 -5.90 24.88 -18.56
CA LYS A 630 -5.83 26.13 -17.77
C LYS A 630 -7.20 26.54 -17.24
N GLU A 631 -8.23 26.54 -18.10
CA GLU A 631 -9.61 26.86 -17.71
C GLU A 631 -10.15 25.89 -16.66
N ARG A 632 -9.85 24.59 -16.80
CA ARG A 632 -10.25 23.56 -15.82
C ARG A 632 -9.61 23.82 -14.46
N GLU A 633 -8.31 24.11 -14.40
CA GLU A 633 -7.60 24.41 -13.15
C GLU A 633 -8.11 25.72 -12.51
N GLU A 634 -8.33 26.77 -13.29
CA GLU A 634 -8.90 28.02 -12.80
C GLU A 634 -10.33 27.84 -12.29
N ARG A 635 -11.15 27.05 -13.00
CA ARG A 635 -12.52 26.73 -12.58
C ARG A 635 -12.51 25.94 -11.26
N ARG A 636 -11.65 24.91 -11.16
CA ARG A 636 -11.47 24.11 -9.94
C ARG A 636 -11.07 24.99 -8.75
N TYR A 637 -10.11 25.89 -8.95
CA TYR A 637 -9.66 26.82 -7.93
C TYR A 637 -10.77 27.78 -7.49
N ARG A 638 -11.58 28.32 -8.42
CA ARG A 638 -12.73 29.17 -8.09
C ARG A 638 -13.83 28.41 -7.35
N LEU A 639 -14.17 27.21 -7.82
CA LEU A 639 -15.17 26.35 -7.16
C LEU A 639 -14.72 26.01 -5.73
N LYS A 640 -13.47 25.64 -5.53
CA LYS A 640 -12.93 25.34 -4.20
C LYS A 640 -13.02 26.54 -3.24
N LYS A 641 -12.88 27.76 -3.73
CA LYS A 641 -13.08 28.98 -2.91
C LYS A 641 -14.54 29.27 -2.60
N GLU A 642 -15.47 28.88 -3.45
CA GLU A 642 -16.92 29.04 -3.24
C GLU A 642 -17.51 27.88 -2.43
N GLN A 643 -16.93 26.69 -2.51
CA GLN A 643 -17.37 25.52 -1.77
C GLN A 643 -16.87 25.58 -0.32
N LEU A 644 -17.77 25.33 0.61
CA LEU A 644 -17.50 25.25 2.05
C LEU A 644 -17.25 23.81 2.47
N ASP A 645 -17.87 22.87 1.74
CA ASP A 645 -17.77 21.44 1.97
C ASP A 645 -18.04 20.67 0.68
N VAL A 646 -17.42 19.49 0.52
CA VAL A 646 -17.62 18.60 -0.64
C VAL A 646 -17.60 17.16 -0.18
N LEU A 647 -18.64 16.42 -0.52
CA LEU A 647 -18.81 15.00 -0.23
C LEU A 647 -19.00 14.22 -1.53
N PRO A 648 -18.01 13.49 -2.03
CA PRO A 648 -18.20 12.46 -3.04
C PRO A 648 -19.08 11.34 -2.48
N VAL A 649 -20.30 11.20 -2.99
CA VAL A 649 -21.26 10.21 -2.48
C VAL A 649 -20.89 8.79 -2.96
N GLY A 650 -21.15 7.81 -2.12
CA GLY A 650 -20.77 6.41 -2.41
C GLY A 650 -19.29 6.12 -2.19
N ASN A 651 -18.50 7.12 -1.81
CA ASN A 651 -17.13 6.91 -1.34
C ASN A 651 -17.16 6.81 0.20
N ASP A 652 -16.89 5.64 0.71
CA ASP A 652 -17.01 5.29 2.12
C ASP A 652 -16.15 6.20 3.02
N GLN A 653 -14.95 6.57 2.58
CA GLN A 653 -14.05 7.43 3.35
C GLN A 653 -14.62 8.85 3.53
N TYR A 654 -15.15 9.43 2.47
CA TYR A 654 -15.79 10.75 2.56
C TYR A 654 -17.11 10.69 3.33
N GLU A 655 -17.90 9.65 3.12
CA GLU A 655 -19.17 9.47 3.85
C GLU A 655 -18.96 9.26 5.35
N LEU A 656 -17.92 8.51 5.75
CA LEU A 656 -17.52 8.37 7.15
C LEU A 656 -17.03 9.70 7.75
N ALA A 657 -16.25 10.48 6.99
CA ALA A 657 -15.84 11.84 7.42
C ALA A 657 -17.03 12.74 7.72
N HIS A 658 -18.10 12.61 6.93
CA HIS A 658 -19.34 13.35 7.09
C HIS A 658 -20.37 12.63 7.98
N ARG A 659 -19.92 11.67 8.81
CA ARG A 659 -20.71 10.95 9.80
C ARG A 659 -21.98 10.33 9.23
N ILE A 660 -21.83 9.60 8.12
CA ILE A 660 -22.96 8.91 7.51
C ILE A 660 -23.74 8.09 8.55
N CYS A 661 -25.06 8.29 8.58
CA CYS A 661 -26.00 7.44 9.29
C CYS A 661 -27.16 7.12 8.36
N GLY A 662 -27.81 5.95 8.53
CA GLY A 662 -28.96 5.63 7.69
C GLY A 662 -29.58 4.27 7.98
N GLU A 663 -30.76 4.08 7.42
CA GLU A 663 -31.51 2.81 7.44
C GLU A 663 -32.04 2.53 6.03
N PHE A 664 -31.93 1.27 5.57
CA PHE A 664 -32.30 0.84 4.22
C PHE A 664 -31.65 1.65 3.10
N THR A 665 -30.39 2.01 3.31
CA THR A 665 -29.54 2.77 2.39
C THR A 665 -28.33 1.95 1.97
N ASP A 666 -27.87 2.18 0.74
CA ASP A 666 -26.65 1.55 0.21
C ASP A 666 -26.00 2.47 -0.83
N ALA A 667 -24.73 2.19 -1.19
CA ALA A 667 -24.05 2.83 -2.29
C ALA A 667 -24.03 1.90 -3.51
N GLU A 668 -24.09 2.46 -4.70
CA GLU A 668 -23.96 1.69 -5.94
C GLU A 668 -23.36 2.53 -7.06
N MET A 669 -22.73 1.87 -8.02
CA MET A 669 -22.26 2.46 -9.26
C MET A 669 -23.33 2.32 -10.34
N VAL A 670 -23.82 3.43 -10.87
CA VAL A 670 -24.82 3.46 -11.96
C VAL A 670 -24.21 4.08 -13.20
N GLU A 671 -23.94 3.27 -14.23
CA GLU A 671 -23.37 3.73 -15.52
C GLU A 671 -22.08 4.54 -15.39
N GLY A 672 -21.27 4.23 -14.38
CA GLY A 672 -20.01 4.92 -14.11
C GLY A 672 -20.13 6.13 -13.19
N HIS A 673 -21.32 6.41 -12.64
CA HIS A 673 -21.58 7.44 -11.64
C HIS A 673 -21.76 6.79 -10.26
N PRO A 674 -20.91 7.09 -9.26
CA PRO A 674 -21.14 6.66 -7.89
C PRO A 674 -22.41 7.30 -7.34
N SER A 675 -23.15 6.58 -6.54
CA SER A 675 -24.40 7.08 -5.95
C SER A 675 -24.64 6.52 -4.56
N ARG A 676 -25.33 7.32 -3.72
CA ARG A 676 -25.94 6.86 -2.46
C ARG A 676 -27.44 6.91 -2.62
N TYR A 677 -28.12 5.82 -2.23
CA TYR A 677 -29.58 5.75 -2.31
C TYR A 677 -30.21 5.16 -1.04
N CYS A 678 -31.47 5.45 -0.85
CA CYS A 678 -32.35 4.69 0.06
C CYS A 678 -33.68 4.38 -0.63
N LYS A 679 -34.28 3.24 -0.23
CA LYS A 679 -35.61 2.79 -0.69
C LYS A 679 -36.72 3.46 0.11
N GLU A 680 -37.99 3.21 -0.26
CA GLU A 680 -39.13 3.68 0.50
C GLU A 680 -39.00 3.34 2.00
N GLU A 681 -39.33 4.28 2.87
CA GLU A 681 -39.14 4.24 4.34
C GLU A 681 -37.65 4.32 4.77
N GLY A 682 -36.70 4.22 3.86
CA GLY A 682 -35.28 4.39 4.16
C GLY A 682 -34.84 5.85 4.23
N TRP A 683 -33.69 6.04 4.83
CA TRP A 683 -33.07 7.36 4.94
C TRP A 683 -31.56 7.24 5.09
N PHE A 684 -30.84 8.33 4.75
CA PHE A 684 -29.45 8.56 5.10
C PHE A 684 -29.21 10.01 5.46
N SER A 685 -28.14 10.30 6.20
CA SER A 685 -27.80 11.65 6.65
C SER A 685 -26.29 11.86 6.70
N TYR A 686 -25.90 13.14 6.56
CA TYR A 686 -24.54 13.58 6.68
C TYR A 686 -24.43 14.84 7.54
N GLU A 687 -23.30 15.00 8.24
CA GLU A 687 -22.91 16.27 8.86
C GLU A 687 -22.09 17.06 7.85
N LEU A 688 -22.54 18.25 7.48
CA LEU A 688 -21.91 19.10 6.48
C LEU A 688 -21.46 20.44 7.10
N GLN A 689 -20.33 20.96 6.61
CA GLN A 689 -19.82 22.26 6.99
C GLN A 689 -20.44 23.36 6.10
N GLY A 690 -20.96 24.38 6.72
CA GLY A 690 -21.50 25.58 6.05
C GLY A 690 -21.07 26.85 6.79
N GLU A 691 -21.86 27.93 6.62
CA GLU A 691 -21.67 29.20 7.33
C GLU A 691 -22.86 29.48 8.26
N ILE A 692 -22.59 30.15 9.37
CA ILE A 692 -23.64 30.52 10.38
C ILE A 692 -24.75 31.35 9.76
N GLU A 693 -24.45 32.16 8.74
CA GLU A 693 -25.39 32.98 8.03
C GLU A 693 -26.34 32.24 7.11
N GLY A 694 -26.03 30.98 6.81
CA GLY A 694 -26.74 30.11 5.87
C GLY A 694 -25.86 29.70 4.69
N ALA A 695 -26.27 28.62 4.00
CA ALA A 695 -25.54 28.10 2.86
C ALA A 695 -26.48 27.46 1.83
N THR A 696 -25.96 27.16 0.64
CA THR A 696 -26.69 26.42 -0.38
C THR A 696 -26.07 25.03 -0.52
N VAL A 697 -26.89 24.00 -0.35
CA VAL A 697 -26.53 22.60 -0.59
C VAL A 697 -26.89 22.25 -2.03
N CYS A 698 -25.94 21.66 -2.72
CA CYS A 698 -26.03 21.27 -4.12
C CYS A 698 -25.84 19.75 -4.24
N MET A 699 -26.72 19.10 -4.98
CA MET A 699 -26.67 17.64 -5.22
C MET A 699 -26.99 17.32 -6.67
N THR A 700 -26.37 16.28 -7.18
CA THR A 700 -26.67 15.75 -8.52
C THR A 700 -27.76 14.68 -8.43
N LEU A 701 -28.84 14.87 -9.20
CA LEU A 701 -29.94 13.93 -9.35
C LEU A 701 -30.02 13.42 -10.79
N SER A 702 -30.72 12.31 -11.02
CA SER A 702 -30.90 11.75 -12.37
C SER A 702 -32.37 11.76 -12.79
N GLY A 703 -32.62 12.18 -14.04
CA GLY A 703 -33.93 12.07 -14.68
C GLY A 703 -34.44 10.63 -14.85
N LYS A 704 -33.56 9.64 -14.70
CA LYS A 704 -33.91 8.21 -14.70
C LYS A 704 -34.72 7.80 -13.48
N ASP A 705 -34.57 8.50 -12.34
CA ASP A 705 -35.35 8.28 -11.12
C ASP A 705 -36.71 9.03 -11.12
N LYS A 706 -37.23 9.28 -12.31
CA LYS A 706 -38.52 9.99 -12.52
C LYS A 706 -39.65 9.41 -11.69
N GLY A 707 -40.37 10.33 -10.99
CA GLY A 707 -41.50 9.99 -10.14
C GLY A 707 -41.11 9.68 -8.70
N SER A 708 -39.84 9.66 -8.39
CA SER A 708 -39.34 9.60 -7.00
C SER A 708 -39.66 10.87 -6.25
N VAL A 709 -40.03 10.73 -4.98
CA VAL A 709 -40.30 11.83 -4.05
C VAL A 709 -39.58 11.56 -2.74
N PHE A 710 -38.80 12.51 -2.28
CA PHE A 710 -38.11 12.42 -1.01
C PHE A 710 -38.09 13.75 -0.28
N THR A 711 -37.89 13.68 1.04
CA THR A 711 -37.83 14.87 1.89
C THR A 711 -36.41 15.08 2.39
N ILE A 712 -35.93 16.29 2.34
CA ILE A 712 -34.71 16.77 2.94
C ILE A 712 -35.03 17.45 4.25
N PHE A 713 -34.45 16.95 5.33
CA PHE A 713 -34.49 17.57 6.65
C PHE A 713 -33.12 18.15 6.97
N ALA A 714 -33.07 19.27 7.67
CA ALA A 714 -31.83 19.79 8.22
C ALA A 714 -32.00 20.23 9.68
N THR A 715 -30.93 20.37 10.40
CA THR A 715 -30.90 20.93 11.76
C THR A 715 -31.73 22.21 11.83
N GLY A 716 -32.31 22.57 12.96
CA GLY A 716 -33.13 23.75 13.11
C GLY A 716 -34.55 23.65 12.53
N GLY A 717 -35.02 22.42 12.25
CA GLY A 717 -36.39 22.15 11.82
C GLY A 717 -36.67 22.54 10.36
N PHE A 718 -35.67 22.49 9.50
CA PHE A 718 -35.86 22.66 8.06
C PHE A 718 -36.43 21.39 7.44
N GLU A 719 -37.39 21.56 6.55
CA GLU A 719 -38.00 20.47 5.78
C GLU A 719 -38.32 20.96 4.37
N GLN A 720 -37.90 20.20 3.35
CA GLN A 720 -38.23 20.48 1.96
C GLN A 720 -38.43 19.20 1.17
N GLU A 721 -39.57 19.10 0.48
CA GLU A 721 -39.85 17.97 -0.41
C GLU A 721 -39.21 18.23 -1.79
N VAL A 722 -38.62 17.19 -2.36
CA VAL A 722 -38.03 17.18 -3.68
C VAL A 722 -38.72 16.09 -4.51
N GLN A 723 -39.18 16.46 -5.69
CA GLN A 723 -39.79 15.54 -6.65
C GLN A 723 -38.93 15.50 -7.91
N VAL A 724 -38.52 14.31 -8.34
CA VAL A 724 -37.80 14.12 -9.60
C VAL A 724 -38.80 14.08 -10.74
N ASN A 725 -38.87 15.15 -11.54
CA ASN A 725 -39.81 15.30 -12.65
C ASN A 725 -39.26 14.73 -13.96
N GLY A 726 -40.14 14.33 -14.87
CA GLY A 726 -39.75 13.91 -16.23
C GLY A 726 -39.42 15.11 -17.15
N GLY A 727 -38.54 14.90 -18.12
CA GLY A 727 -38.09 15.91 -19.07
C GLY A 727 -36.87 16.71 -18.66
N GLN A 728 -36.26 16.36 -17.54
CA GLN A 728 -34.96 16.87 -17.08
C GLN A 728 -33.83 16.14 -17.82
N GLU A 729 -32.66 16.76 -17.81
CA GLU A 729 -31.43 16.12 -18.31
C GLU A 729 -31.14 14.78 -17.59
N GLU A 730 -30.36 13.93 -18.21
CA GLU A 730 -30.02 12.63 -17.65
C GLU A 730 -29.44 12.75 -16.24
N TYR A 731 -28.55 13.73 -16.03
CA TYR A 731 -28.05 14.17 -14.73
C TYR A 731 -28.20 15.70 -14.62
N PHE A 732 -28.71 16.20 -13.48
CA PHE A 732 -28.95 17.61 -13.26
C PHE A 732 -28.68 18.02 -11.81
N LEU A 733 -28.32 19.31 -11.64
CA LEU A 733 -28.02 19.87 -10.33
C LEU A 733 -29.32 20.35 -9.65
N GLN A 734 -29.53 19.89 -8.41
CA GLN A 734 -30.58 20.41 -7.51
C GLN A 734 -29.93 21.22 -6.40
N GLU A 735 -30.40 22.45 -6.20
CA GLU A 735 -29.94 23.35 -5.15
C GLU A 735 -31.00 23.52 -4.07
N ILE A 736 -30.58 23.53 -2.81
CA ILE A 736 -31.42 23.73 -1.62
C ILE A 736 -30.77 24.83 -0.77
N VAL A 737 -31.50 25.90 -0.52
CA VAL A 737 -31.03 27.01 0.33
C VAL A 737 -31.39 26.71 1.78
N LEU A 738 -30.37 26.56 2.63
CA LEU A 738 -30.52 26.40 4.06
C LEU A 738 -30.34 27.74 4.79
N PRO A 739 -31.35 28.18 5.57
CA PRO A 739 -31.26 29.43 6.33
C PRO A 739 -30.32 29.27 7.54
N SER A 740 -29.88 30.37 8.13
CA SER A 740 -28.96 30.44 9.27
C SER A 740 -29.35 29.55 10.45
N ARG A 741 -30.66 29.39 10.72
CA ARG A 741 -31.12 28.51 11.81
C ARG A 741 -30.74 27.00 11.65
N CYS A 742 -30.30 26.60 10.45
CA CYS A 742 -29.90 25.23 10.17
C CYS A 742 -28.46 24.93 10.61
N PHE A 743 -27.68 25.96 10.96
CA PHE A 743 -26.27 25.82 11.27
C PHE A 743 -26.02 26.09 12.76
N GLY A 744 -25.15 25.26 13.37
CA GLY A 744 -24.65 25.47 14.72
C GLY A 744 -23.67 26.64 14.81
N GLU A 745 -23.19 26.93 16.03
CA GLU A 745 -22.17 27.95 16.27
C GLU A 745 -20.82 27.60 15.61
N ASP A 746 -20.59 26.32 15.33
CA ASP A 746 -19.46 25.76 14.61
C ASP A 746 -19.64 25.76 13.08
N GLY A 747 -20.76 26.28 12.57
CA GLY A 747 -21.10 26.30 11.16
C GLY A 747 -21.54 24.94 10.59
N LYS A 748 -21.79 23.94 11.42
CA LYS A 748 -22.20 22.61 10.96
C LYS A 748 -23.70 22.41 10.94
N THR A 749 -24.15 21.55 10.03
CA THR A 749 -25.54 21.11 9.93
C THR A 749 -25.61 19.61 9.66
N VAL A 750 -26.62 18.93 10.20
CA VAL A 750 -26.94 17.56 9.80
C VAL A 750 -28.07 17.60 8.79
N ILE A 751 -27.83 17.03 7.62
CA ILE A 751 -28.81 16.91 6.54
C ILE A 751 -29.23 15.45 6.41
N LYS A 752 -30.53 15.20 6.44
CA LYS A 752 -31.15 13.88 6.29
C LYS A 752 -31.99 13.83 5.01
N PHE A 753 -31.80 12.80 4.23
CA PHE A 753 -32.55 12.47 3.02
C PHE A 753 -33.45 11.28 3.32
N GLN A 754 -34.75 11.40 3.14
CA GLN A 754 -35.70 10.34 3.44
C GLN A 754 -36.63 10.10 2.24
N SER A 755 -36.65 8.87 1.73
CA SER A 755 -37.56 8.50 0.65
C SER A 755 -39.00 8.44 1.12
N LYS A 756 -39.91 9.04 0.30
CA LYS A 756 -41.38 8.94 0.46
C LYS A 756 -41.99 8.03 -0.61
N LYS A 757 -41.39 8.04 -1.81
CA LYS A 757 -41.86 7.25 -2.94
C LYS A 757 -40.70 6.97 -3.90
N GLY A 758 -40.48 5.74 -4.29
CA GLY A 758 -39.38 5.35 -5.15
C GLY A 758 -38.03 5.43 -4.46
N LEU A 759 -36.99 5.85 -5.18
CA LEU A 759 -35.65 5.98 -4.65
C LEU A 759 -35.32 7.44 -4.28
N CYS A 760 -34.78 7.67 -3.09
CA CYS A 760 -34.01 8.86 -2.87
C CYS A 760 -32.56 8.54 -3.24
N ARG A 761 -32.04 9.14 -4.31
CA ARG A 761 -30.70 8.87 -4.83
C ARG A 761 -29.98 10.16 -5.17
N ILE A 762 -28.72 10.26 -4.74
CA ILE A 762 -27.80 11.34 -5.04
C ILE A 762 -26.61 10.75 -5.76
N PHE A 763 -26.12 11.43 -6.79
CA PHE A 763 -25.01 11.01 -7.64
C PHE A 763 -23.78 11.90 -7.48
N ASP A 764 -22.60 11.33 -7.73
CA ASP A 764 -21.30 11.99 -7.83
C ASP A 764 -20.92 12.78 -6.58
N GLU A 765 -21.37 14.01 -6.44
CA GLU A 765 -20.98 14.92 -5.35
C GLU A 765 -22.19 15.60 -4.70
N LEU A 766 -22.17 15.65 -3.38
CA LEU A 766 -22.96 16.56 -2.56
C LEU A 766 -22.03 17.65 -2.05
N TYR A 767 -22.31 18.93 -2.32
CA TYR A 767 -21.45 20.00 -1.85
C TYR A 767 -22.22 21.18 -1.27
N VAL A 768 -21.57 21.91 -0.38
CA VAL A 768 -22.09 23.10 0.26
C VAL A 768 -21.36 24.32 -0.30
N LYS A 769 -22.09 25.34 -0.75
CA LYS A 769 -21.51 26.61 -1.20
C LYS A 769 -22.09 27.80 -0.45
N ARG A 770 -21.33 28.90 -0.44
CA ARG A 770 -21.76 30.16 0.11
C ARG A 770 -23.05 30.60 -0.54
N HIS A 771 -23.99 31.07 0.28
CA HIS A 771 -25.21 31.66 -0.25
C HIS A 771 -24.88 33.03 -0.89
N LYS A 772 -25.00 33.14 -2.20
CA LYS A 772 -24.89 34.45 -2.88
C LYS A 772 -26.07 35.30 -2.47
N LYS A 773 -25.83 36.39 -1.72
CA LYS A 773 -26.82 37.39 -1.32
C LYS A 773 -27.38 38.11 -2.53
#